data_f40dde19f10bf0bc24c056d5465b9462
#
_entry.id   f40dde19f10bf0bc24c056d5465b9462
#
_cell.length_a   1.000
_cell.length_b   1.000
_cell.length_c   1.000
_cell.angle_alpha   90.00
_cell.angle_beta   90.00
_cell.angle_gamma   90.00
#
_symmetry.space_group_name_H-M   'P 1'
#
loop_
_entity.id
_entity.type
_entity.pdbx_description
1 polymer ?
#
loop_
_entity_poly.entity_id
_entity_poly.type
_entity_poly.pdbx_seq_one_letter_code
_entity_poly.pdbx_strand_id
1 'polypeptide(L)'
;MKKNSIPKLELVFLLLLTGMCPQAHATDDGRNASPQKTYAVDLTLGSATVLTFTEAVTSQTGVLFSYESALSQMPLGDVSVHETAAPLEHILEKVFKGRGFRYKVVDRIVVLTYDTDSARSQLVLVTGRVKDGSGTPLVGASVVVKDTMRGVSAGAEGNYRIFADPDATLVFSYIGYADREERIGTRSAIDVVLEEYEAVLEDVVVVGYGTQSRRTVTAAISKFDGHLLEGIPVNSVGDALKGRVPGVRVATTDATPGADPKFLIRGGSSINQSNDPIVLVDGVVREMAGLNPNDIESVSFLKDAAAAGIYGSRASNGVILITTKKGSKHLGPRIVFEGQWAWASPATKFDLMNARDYILTVRPALMEGYCGGMDPASVLGGEQSAGTGNTAKSLWTTRYLRPDEPVPAGYQWVEDPVNPGRIIVFEDNDQQSQWFGDACWQNYYVGIDGGGDNIQYAASAGYTDDSGIGVTTGYSRFTFHGNTTFQVTRRLRASTTFGYSQIEQQTFESAPLSLRNSVIRGLSVPNTHRDWYGEEAGEELAGTPALGTNNTTIPAAYYAYYYHNAGSTIKRSTATINLDWEVFDGLRLVGQFTNYNRHTRSYFYVEDNPTTGSNIRPMKEGFSETNRMDFQAYADYKGTFGNGHRLGAVAGYEYMLDKLNSFDVRVQGAVSDKLPVLDAGTSNIANYPKSTRTRECLISYFGRVNYDYGGRYLFAATMRIDGSSKFAAGHRDRKSTRLNSSHPSRSRMPSSA
;
A
#
# COMPACT_ATOMS: atom_id res chain seq x y z
N MET A 1 23.97 2.33 -22.79
CA MET A 1 23.59 3.67 -22.31
C MET A 1 22.45 4.23 -23.16
N LYS A 2 21.20 3.98 -22.80
CA LYS A 2 20.04 4.77 -23.25
C LYS A 2 19.02 4.78 -22.10
N LYS A 3 19.07 5.83 -21.29
CA LYS A 3 18.01 6.18 -20.36
C LYS A 3 16.79 6.63 -21.15
N ASN A 4 15.74 5.85 -21.17
CA ASN A 4 14.43 6.34 -21.57
C ASN A 4 13.89 7.19 -20.42
N SER A 5 13.85 8.49 -20.67
CA SER A 5 13.32 9.50 -19.76
C SER A 5 11.80 9.35 -19.66
N ILE A 6 11.34 8.98 -18.49
CA ILE A 6 9.95 9.16 -18.04
C ILE A 6 9.72 10.67 -17.88
N PRO A 7 8.60 11.23 -18.34
CA PRO A 7 8.36 12.66 -18.27
C PRO A 7 8.27 13.12 -16.82
N LYS A 8 9.04 14.16 -16.53
CA LYS A 8 9.22 14.81 -15.25
C LYS A 8 7.89 15.23 -14.60
N LEU A 9 7.45 14.46 -13.63
CA LEU A 9 6.53 14.91 -12.57
C LEU A 9 7.30 15.27 -11.29
N GLU A 10 8.63 15.38 -11.39
CA GLU A 10 9.53 15.62 -10.24
C GLU A 10 9.62 17.08 -9.77
N LEU A 11 8.97 18.03 -10.43
CA LEU A 11 9.27 19.44 -10.17
C LEU A 11 8.34 20.15 -9.17
N VAL A 12 7.37 19.47 -8.57
CA VAL A 12 6.46 20.10 -7.62
C VAL A 12 6.71 19.67 -6.17
N PHE A 13 7.43 18.56 -5.93
CA PHE A 13 7.66 18.04 -4.57
C PHE A 13 9.03 18.42 -3.96
N LEU A 14 9.96 18.96 -4.75
CA LEU A 14 11.32 19.25 -4.27
C LEU A 14 11.47 20.62 -3.58
N LEU A 15 10.42 21.44 -3.52
CA LEU A 15 10.47 22.78 -2.91
C LEU A 15 10.02 22.83 -1.44
N LEU A 16 9.69 21.70 -0.83
CA LEU A 16 9.24 21.62 0.57
C LEU A 16 10.24 20.95 1.54
N LEU A 17 11.41 20.52 1.08
CA LEU A 17 12.38 19.76 1.90
C LEU A 17 13.74 20.40 2.11
N THR A 18 13.94 21.69 1.76
CA THR A 18 15.20 22.41 2.05
C THR A 18 15.10 23.35 3.24
N GLY A 19 14.43 22.94 4.29
CA GLY A 19 14.32 23.68 5.57
C GLY A 19 15.15 23.08 6.71
N MET A 20 16.31 22.46 6.45
CA MET A 20 17.25 22.12 7.53
C MET A 20 18.33 23.16 7.65
N CYS A 21 18.18 24.03 8.66
CA CYS A 21 19.23 24.91 9.16
C CYS A 21 20.43 24.10 9.71
N PRO A 22 21.66 24.46 9.37
CA PRO A 22 22.82 23.98 10.12
C PRO A 22 22.92 24.75 11.45
N GLN A 23 23.09 24.03 12.55
CA GLN A 23 23.47 24.60 13.84
C GLN A 23 24.86 25.19 13.73
N ALA A 24 24.96 26.50 13.82
CA ALA A 24 26.22 27.18 14.04
C ALA A 24 26.42 27.39 15.55
N HIS A 25 27.47 26.78 16.09
CA HIS A 25 28.02 27.13 17.40
C HIS A 25 28.52 28.58 17.37
N ALA A 26 27.93 29.41 18.19
CA ALA A 26 28.45 30.74 18.47
C ALA A 26 29.51 30.65 19.56
N THR A 27 30.74 30.91 19.20
CA THR A 27 31.78 31.33 20.15
C THR A 27 31.64 32.85 20.35
N ASP A 28 31.48 33.17 21.60
CA ASP A 28 31.46 34.54 22.10
C ASP A 28 32.85 35.20 21.93
N ASP A 29 32.94 36.28 21.16
CA ASP A 29 34.06 37.22 21.27
C ASP A 29 33.58 38.65 20.96
N GLY A 30 33.73 39.49 21.97
CA GLY A 30 33.21 40.82 22.00
C GLY A 30 33.94 41.81 21.08
N ARG A 31 33.23 42.95 20.86
CA ARG A 31 33.66 44.25 20.29
C ARG A 31 33.60 44.35 18.77
N ASN A 32 32.50 44.98 18.32
CA ASN A 32 32.57 46.24 17.59
C ASN A 32 31.15 46.75 17.30
N ALA A 33 30.76 47.87 17.91
CA ALA A 33 29.53 48.60 17.62
C ALA A 33 29.67 49.21 16.20
N SER A 34 29.00 48.63 15.24
CA SER A 34 28.72 49.28 13.95
C SER A 34 27.70 50.41 14.17
N PRO A 35 27.78 51.54 13.45
CA PRO A 35 26.83 52.62 13.61
C PRO A 35 25.40 52.12 13.39
N GLN A 36 24.53 52.36 14.39
CA GLN A 36 23.10 51.99 14.33
C GLN A 36 22.45 52.65 13.12
N LYS A 37 21.92 51.85 12.23
CA LYS A 37 21.23 52.32 11.03
C LYS A 37 19.90 52.99 11.43
N THR A 38 19.72 54.24 11.08
CA THR A 38 18.49 55.00 11.35
C THR A 38 17.56 54.99 10.14
N TYR A 39 16.27 54.94 10.40
CA TYR A 39 15.21 54.89 9.40
C TYR A 39 14.28 56.07 9.53
N ALA A 40 13.80 56.60 8.42
CA ALA A 40 12.73 57.55 8.36
C ALA A 40 11.40 56.81 8.17
N VAL A 41 10.45 57.01 9.05
CA VAL A 41 9.12 56.41 8.99
C VAL A 41 8.07 57.49 9.31
N ASP A 42 7.21 57.73 8.35
CA ASP A 42 6.09 58.64 8.48
C ASP A 42 4.79 57.94 8.13
N LEU A 43 4.02 57.54 9.15
CA LEU A 43 2.76 56.84 8.95
C LEU A 43 1.72 57.15 10.02
N THR A 44 0.48 57.28 9.57
CA THR A 44 -0.70 57.41 10.43
C THR A 44 -1.75 56.40 9.92
N LEU A 45 -2.04 55.40 10.73
CA LEU A 45 -2.98 54.33 10.41
C LEU A 45 -4.09 54.32 11.46
N GLY A 46 -5.32 54.53 11.03
CA GLY A 46 -6.51 54.31 11.85
C GLY A 46 -6.92 52.83 11.84
N SER A 47 -7.16 52.26 13.02
CA SER A 47 -7.54 50.84 13.17
C SER A 47 -6.54 49.88 12.50
N ALA A 48 -5.24 50.10 12.71
CA ALA A 48 -4.19 49.27 12.12
C ALA A 48 -4.23 47.84 12.61
N THR A 49 -3.91 46.92 11.71
CA THR A 49 -3.57 45.49 12.03
C THR A 49 -2.06 45.32 11.94
N VAL A 50 -1.56 44.18 12.45
CA VAL A 50 -0.15 43.80 12.30
C VAL A 50 0.26 43.82 10.83
N LEU A 51 -0.58 43.27 9.93
CA LEU A 51 -0.32 43.26 8.50
C LEU A 51 -0.19 44.68 7.92
N THR A 52 -1.18 45.53 8.12
CA THR A 52 -1.17 46.88 7.55
C THR A 52 -0.01 47.75 8.07
N PHE A 53 0.37 47.57 9.34
CA PHE A 53 1.54 48.24 9.92
C PHE A 53 2.86 47.75 9.31
N THR A 54 3.03 46.39 9.23
CA THR A 54 4.28 45.82 8.73
C THR A 54 4.49 46.09 7.24
N GLU A 55 3.42 46.11 6.44
CA GLU A 55 3.48 46.50 5.02
C GLU A 55 3.87 47.99 4.86
N ALA A 56 3.28 48.86 5.66
CA ALA A 56 3.59 50.29 5.61
C ALA A 56 5.04 50.58 5.99
N VAL A 57 5.56 49.96 7.05
CA VAL A 57 6.98 50.10 7.44
C VAL A 57 7.92 49.49 6.42
N THR A 58 7.58 48.29 5.87
CA THR A 58 8.38 47.65 4.84
C THR A 58 8.50 48.52 3.58
N SER A 59 7.43 49.16 3.17
CA SER A 59 7.43 50.03 1.98
C SER A 59 8.34 51.26 2.13
N GLN A 60 8.47 51.80 3.35
CA GLN A 60 9.27 53.01 3.64
C GLN A 60 10.74 52.67 3.97
N THR A 61 11.01 51.53 4.59
CA THR A 61 12.34 51.22 5.15
C THR A 61 13.04 50.06 4.47
N GLY A 62 12.30 49.24 3.73
CA GLY A 62 12.78 47.97 3.16
C GLY A 62 13.12 46.92 4.22
N VAL A 63 12.62 47.06 5.46
CA VAL A 63 12.75 46.05 6.52
C VAL A 63 11.65 45.04 6.36
N LEU A 64 11.98 43.74 6.42
CA LEU A 64 11.03 42.65 6.30
C LEU A 64 10.54 42.18 7.67
N PHE A 65 9.30 41.76 7.74
CA PHE A 65 8.71 41.24 8.96
C PHE A 65 8.37 39.74 8.77
N SER A 66 8.69 38.95 9.78
CA SER A 66 8.35 37.51 9.86
C SER A 66 7.52 37.29 11.12
N TYR A 67 6.32 36.77 10.96
CA TYR A 67 5.40 36.43 12.05
C TYR A 67 4.45 35.29 11.63
N GLU A 68 3.83 34.64 12.60
CA GLU A 68 2.82 33.63 12.34
C GLU A 68 1.60 34.26 11.65
N SER A 69 1.02 33.54 10.66
CA SER A 69 -0.12 34.06 9.88
C SER A 69 -1.34 34.45 10.75
N ALA A 70 -1.51 33.80 11.90
CA ALA A 70 -2.54 34.15 12.87
C ALA A 70 -2.41 35.55 13.44
N LEU A 71 -1.20 36.11 13.49
CA LEU A 71 -0.95 37.48 14.00
C LEU A 71 -1.28 38.56 12.97
N SER A 72 -1.39 38.23 11.69
CA SER A 72 -1.59 39.21 10.60
C SER A 72 -2.80 40.12 10.79
N GLN A 73 -3.89 39.59 11.27
CA GLN A 73 -5.16 40.29 11.48
C GLN A 73 -5.33 40.84 12.91
N MET A 74 -4.33 40.67 13.79
CA MET A 74 -4.42 41.20 15.15
C MET A 74 -4.47 42.75 15.14
N PRO A 75 -5.44 43.35 15.85
CA PRO A 75 -5.60 44.81 15.85
C PRO A 75 -4.50 45.48 16.69
N LEU A 76 -3.85 46.49 16.14
CA LEU A 76 -2.93 47.37 16.82
C LEU A 76 -3.61 48.68 17.25
N GLY A 77 -4.86 48.92 16.85
CA GLY A 77 -5.56 50.19 17.07
C GLY A 77 -5.00 51.31 16.21
N ASP A 78 -5.15 52.54 16.68
CA ASP A 78 -4.60 53.71 15.98
C ASP A 78 -3.09 53.79 16.19
N VAL A 79 -2.33 53.82 15.11
CA VAL A 79 -0.87 53.88 15.09
C VAL A 79 -0.43 55.14 14.34
N SER A 80 0.33 56.01 15.04
CA SER A 80 0.94 57.18 14.45
C SER A 80 2.42 57.22 14.79
N VAL A 81 3.27 57.23 13.78
CA VAL A 81 4.72 57.23 13.89
C VAL A 81 5.28 58.26 12.90
N HIS A 82 5.95 59.27 13.38
CA HIS A 82 6.58 60.34 12.59
C HIS A 82 8.02 60.48 13.04
N GLU A 83 8.93 59.77 12.41
CA GLU A 83 10.35 59.76 12.76
C GLU A 83 11.19 60.01 11.50
N THR A 84 12.03 61.06 11.55
CA THR A 84 12.87 61.43 10.40
C THR A 84 14.23 60.71 10.36
N ALA A 85 14.72 60.24 11.50
CA ALA A 85 15.95 59.43 11.62
C ALA A 85 16.00 58.74 12.98
N ALA A 86 15.30 57.61 13.14
CA ALA A 86 15.29 56.84 14.38
C ALA A 86 15.81 55.41 14.18
N PRO A 87 16.43 54.80 15.20
CA PRO A 87 16.74 53.36 15.18
C PRO A 87 15.46 52.54 15.04
N LEU A 88 15.56 51.41 14.34
CA LEU A 88 14.41 50.51 14.08
C LEU A 88 13.74 50.07 15.38
N GLU A 89 14.54 49.73 16.39
CA GLU A 89 14.05 49.30 17.71
C GLU A 89 13.18 50.39 18.38
N HIS A 90 13.51 51.65 18.22
CA HIS A 90 12.73 52.75 18.76
C HIS A 90 11.34 52.87 18.11
N ILE A 91 11.29 52.67 16.80
CA ILE A 91 10.03 52.67 16.05
C ILE A 91 9.14 51.49 16.48
N LEU A 92 9.74 50.28 16.59
CA LEU A 92 9.03 49.08 17.00
C LEU A 92 8.56 49.15 18.46
N GLU A 93 9.40 49.69 19.37
CA GLU A 93 9.03 49.88 20.78
C GLU A 93 7.83 50.79 20.92
N LYS A 94 7.78 51.87 20.16
CA LYS A 94 6.69 52.87 20.18
C LYS A 94 5.34 52.25 19.80
N VAL A 95 5.34 51.23 18.91
CA VAL A 95 4.13 50.58 18.43
C VAL A 95 3.77 49.32 19.25
N PHE A 96 4.73 48.53 19.64
CA PHE A 96 4.48 47.22 20.25
C PHE A 96 4.55 47.21 21.78
N LYS A 97 5.14 48.23 22.40
CA LYS A 97 5.23 48.33 23.89
C LYS A 97 3.85 48.33 24.55
N GLY A 98 3.64 47.39 25.47
CA GLY A 98 2.38 47.29 26.22
C GLY A 98 1.24 46.61 25.47
N ARG A 99 1.47 46.10 24.24
CA ARG A 99 0.46 45.42 23.42
C ARG A 99 0.67 43.91 23.34
N GLY A 100 1.54 43.34 24.17
CA GLY A 100 1.78 41.88 24.24
C GLY A 100 2.67 41.29 23.12
N PHE A 101 3.26 42.15 22.29
CA PHE A 101 4.18 41.73 21.26
C PHE A 101 5.63 41.77 21.76
N ARG A 102 6.41 40.75 21.38
CA ARG A 102 7.87 40.73 21.45
C ARG A 102 8.44 40.75 20.05
N TYR A 103 9.56 41.40 19.86
CA TYR A 103 10.25 41.42 18.57
C TYR A 103 11.74 41.21 18.76
N LYS A 104 12.35 40.59 17.74
CA LYS A 104 13.80 40.42 17.62
C LYS A 104 14.23 40.90 16.24
N VAL A 105 15.18 41.79 16.18
CA VAL A 105 15.74 42.29 14.93
C VAL A 105 16.99 41.48 14.60
N VAL A 106 17.03 40.90 13.40
CA VAL A 106 18.18 40.17 12.87
C VAL A 106 18.43 40.71 11.46
N ASP A 107 19.50 41.51 11.32
CA ASP A 107 19.84 42.25 10.10
C ASP A 107 18.71 43.18 9.63
N ARG A 108 18.00 42.81 8.57
CA ARG A 108 16.87 43.56 7.99
C ARG A 108 15.54 42.84 8.17
N ILE A 109 15.50 41.83 9.03
CA ILE A 109 14.30 41.04 9.30
C ILE A 109 13.90 41.25 10.77
N VAL A 110 12.66 41.63 10.99
CA VAL A 110 12.04 41.69 12.32
C VAL A 110 11.17 40.47 12.51
N VAL A 111 11.54 39.61 13.45
CA VAL A 111 10.71 38.49 13.88
C VAL A 111 9.78 38.98 14.99
N LEU A 112 8.48 38.90 14.73
CA LEU A 112 7.44 39.32 15.67
C LEU A 112 6.80 38.08 16.29
N THR A 113 6.72 38.06 17.61
CA THR A 113 6.02 37.05 18.38
C THR A 113 5.04 37.69 19.33
N TYR A 114 3.91 37.05 19.58
CA TYR A 114 2.93 37.52 20.55
C TYR A 114 3.13 36.81 21.88
N ASP A 115 3.30 37.57 22.95
CA ASP A 115 3.48 37.01 24.29
C ASP A 115 2.13 36.67 24.90
N THR A 116 1.79 35.37 24.83
CA THR A 116 0.58 34.87 25.48
C THR A 116 0.63 34.92 27.01
N ASP A 117 1.77 35.26 27.61
CA ASP A 117 1.90 35.40 29.06
C ASP A 117 1.16 36.60 29.64
N SER A 118 0.89 37.63 28.85
CA SER A 118 0.05 38.75 29.30
C SER A 118 -1.43 38.39 29.51
N ALA A 119 -1.91 37.33 28.86
CA ALA A 119 -3.26 36.79 29.07
C ALA A 119 -3.35 35.90 30.31
N ARG A 120 -2.20 35.49 30.89
CA ARG A 120 -2.16 34.63 32.09
C ARG A 120 -2.63 35.31 33.35
N SER A 121 -2.81 36.60 33.37
CA SER A 121 -3.26 37.33 34.59
C SER A 121 -4.70 37.00 35.03
N GLN A 122 -5.47 36.26 34.22
CA GLN A 122 -6.83 35.82 34.56
C GLN A 122 -6.95 34.28 34.73
N LEU A 123 -5.89 33.50 34.45
CA LEU A 123 -5.95 32.06 34.60
C LEU A 123 -5.72 31.64 36.05
N VAL A 124 -6.61 30.79 36.57
CA VAL A 124 -6.48 30.17 37.89
C VAL A 124 -5.74 28.85 37.74
N LEU A 125 -4.79 28.62 38.65
CA LEU A 125 -4.16 27.31 38.77
C LEU A 125 -5.14 26.33 39.45
N VAL A 126 -5.61 25.36 38.72
CA VAL A 126 -6.45 24.28 39.25
C VAL A 126 -5.59 23.03 39.48
N THR A 127 -5.68 22.46 40.66
CA THR A 127 -4.98 21.23 41.04
C THR A 127 -6.00 20.21 41.54
N GLY A 128 -5.67 18.92 41.52
CA GLY A 128 -6.54 17.88 42.07
C GLY A 128 -6.01 16.49 41.76
N ARG A 129 -6.82 15.51 42.12
CA ARG A 129 -6.55 14.09 41.86
C ARG A 129 -7.65 13.45 41.06
N VAL A 130 -7.24 12.58 40.13
CA VAL A 130 -8.17 11.71 39.42
C VAL A 130 -8.04 10.28 39.97
N LYS A 131 -9.17 9.71 40.42
CA LYS A 131 -9.24 8.39 41.03
C LYS A 131 -10.38 7.60 40.42
N ASP A 132 -10.39 6.28 40.61
CA ASP A 132 -11.54 5.43 40.34
C ASP A 132 -12.51 5.36 41.55
N GLY A 133 -13.63 4.64 41.38
CA GLY A 133 -14.63 4.41 42.41
C GLY A 133 -14.11 3.64 43.64
N SER A 134 -12.99 2.93 43.53
CA SER A 134 -12.31 2.22 44.64
C SER A 134 -11.30 3.09 45.37
N GLY A 135 -11.02 4.31 44.85
CA GLY A 135 -10.04 5.24 45.40
C GLY A 135 -8.62 5.08 44.80
N THR A 136 -8.43 4.19 43.83
CA THR A 136 -7.14 3.98 43.18
C THR A 136 -6.81 5.16 42.23
N PRO A 137 -5.59 5.73 42.29
CA PRO A 137 -5.22 6.85 41.44
C PRO A 137 -5.15 6.40 39.95
N LEU A 138 -5.72 7.20 39.04
CA LEU A 138 -5.70 6.96 37.60
C LEU A 138 -4.50 7.67 36.93
N VAL A 139 -3.37 6.97 36.85
CA VAL A 139 -2.12 7.48 36.29
C VAL A 139 -2.28 7.67 34.80
N GLY A 140 -1.95 8.86 34.29
CA GLY A 140 -2.07 9.16 32.85
C GLY A 140 -3.48 9.60 32.43
N ALA A 141 -4.43 9.78 33.36
CA ALA A 141 -5.73 10.35 33.04
C ALA A 141 -5.58 11.72 32.37
N SER A 142 -6.29 11.94 31.27
CA SER A 142 -6.27 13.18 30.53
C SER A 142 -7.19 14.22 31.19
N VAL A 143 -6.70 15.44 31.38
CA VAL A 143 -7.46 16.57 31.91
C VAL A 143 -7.35 17.70 30.89
N VAL A 144 -8.43 18.02 30.20
CA VAL A 144 -8.46 18.98 29.10
C VAL A 144 -9.45 20.09 29.40
N VAL A 145 -9.09 21.33 29.09
CA VAL A 145 -10.04 22.46 29.11
C VAL A 145 -10.96 22.35 27.91
N LYS A 146 -12.26 22.21 28.16
CA LYS A 146 -13.28 22.03 27.12
C LYS A 146 -13.17 23.08 26.02
N ASP A 147 -13.35 22.67 24.77
CA ASP A 147 -13.27 23.51 23.58
C ASP A 147 -11.91 24.17 23.33
N THR A 148 -10.84 23.67 23.97
CA THR A 148 -9.47 24.16 23.76
C THR A 148 -8.48 23.01 23.52
N MET A 149 -7.27 23.31 23.03
CA MET A 149 -6.18 22.33 22.94
C MET A 149 -5.32 22.24 24.23
N ARG A 150 -5.75 22.85 25.34
CA ARG A 150 -5.00 22.82 26.60
C ARG A 150 -5.38 21.59 27.41
N GLY A 151 -4.39 20.75 27.67
CA GLY A 151 -4.58 19.56 28.50
C GLY A 151 -3.30 19.15 29.20
N VAL A 152 -3.45 18.37 30.25
CA VAL A 152 -2.36 17.74 31.01
C VAL A 152 -2.72 16.30 31.32
N SER A 153 -1.71 15.46 31.56
CA SER A 153 -1.91 14.08 32.05
C SER A 153 -1.67 14.02 33.55
N ALA A 154 -2.48 13.22 34.24
CA ALA A 154 -2.30 12.97 35.67
C ALA A 154 -1.01 12.16 35.94
N GLY A 155 -0.26 12.56 36.94
CA GLY A 155 1.00 11.93 37.37
C GLY A 155 0.82 10.60 38.13
N ALA A 156 1.93 10.08 38.65
CA ALA A 156 1.98 8.74 39.31
C ALA A 156 0.99 8.51 40.47
N GLU A 157 0.54 9.58 41.11
CA GLU A 157 -0.47 9.51 42.18
C GLU A 157 -1.85 10.03 41.71
N GLY A 158 -2.08 10.13 40.42
CA GLY A 158 -3.31 10.71 39.87
C GLY A 158 -3.38 12.24 39.96
N ASN A 159 -2.32 12.91 40.43
CA ASN A 159 -2.31 14.38 40.62
C ASN A 159 -2.17 15.10 39.28
N TYR A 160 -2.91 16.21 39.09
CA TYR A 160 -2.80 17.08 37.94
C TYR A 160 -2.68 18.56 38.35
N ARG A 161 -2.15 19.37 37.44
CA ARG A 161 -2.07 20.83 37.56
C ARG A 161 -2.34 21.45 36.20
N ILE A 162 -3.34 22.31 36.10
CA ILE A 162 -3.71 22.95 34.86
C ILE A 162 -4.06 24.42 35.10
N PHE A 163 -3.61 25.30 34.21
CA PHE A 163 -4.04 26.70 34.18
C PHE A 163 -5.25 26.87 33.27
N ALA A 164 -6.35 27.36 33.79
CA ALA A 164 -7.57 27.52 33.01
C ALA A 164 -8.34 28.77 33.49
N ASP A 165 -9.25 29.22 32.61
CA ASP A 165 -10.16 30.32 32.92
C ASP A 165 -11.14 29.92 34.03
N PRO A 166 -11.48 30.79 35.00
CA PRO A 166 -12.48 30.48 36.04
C PRO A 166 -13.82 30.02 35.50
N ASP A 167 -14.21 30.52 34.33
CA ASP A 167 -15.48 30.11 33.68
C ASP A 167 -15.39 28.81 32.83
N ALA A 168 -14.19 28.28 32.64
CA ALA A 168 -13.97 27.08 31.85
C ALA A 168 -14.46 25.81 32.55
N THR A 169 -14.70 24.77 31.74
CA THR A 169 -15.03 23.41 32.16
C THR A 169 -13.84 22.50 31.89
N LEU A 170 -13.44 21.69 32.85
CA LEU A 170 -12.44 20.64 32.67
C LEU A 170 -13.14 19.34 32.30
N VAL A 171 -12.62 18.65 31.30
CA VAL A 171 -13.04 17.30 30.90
C VAL A 171 -11.96 16.32 31.35
N PHE A 172 -12.36 15.35 32.15
CA PHE A 172 -11.53 14.27 32.64
C PHE A 172 -11.86 12.99 31.89
N SER A 173 -10.86 12.38 31.28
CA SER A 173 -11.02 11.14 30.53
C SER A 173 -9.92 10.16 30.82
N TYR A 174 -10.27 8.86 30.88
CA TYR A 174 -9.33 7.76 31.04
C TYR A 174 -9.86 6.50 30.35
N ILE A 175 -8.99 5.70 29.78
CA ILE A 175 -9.38 4.48 29.04
C ILE A 175 -10.12 3.52 29.99
N GLY A 176 -11.37 3.17 29.63
CA GLY A 176 -12.23 2.31 30.46
C GLY A 176 -13.10 3.03 31.47
N TYR A 177 -13.09 4.36 31.48
CA TYR A 177 -13.89 5.19 32.40
C TYR A 177 -14.78 6.17 31.64
N ALA A 178 -15.91 6.54 32.22
CA ALA A 178 -16.80 7.56 31.66
C ALA A 178 -16.16 8.95 31.79
N ASP A 179 -16.24 9.73 30.71
CA ASP A 179 -15.78 11.12 30.75
C ASP A 179 -16.60 11.93 31.75
N ARG A 180 -15.92 12.74 32.53
CA ARG A 180 -16.56 13.60 33.52
C ARG A 180 -16.19 15.05 33.29
N GLU A 181 -17.20 15.91 33.27
CA GLU A 181 -17.04 17.35 33.11
C GLU A 181 -17.22 18.05 34.46
N GLU A 182 -16.28 18.94 34.82
CA GLU A 182 -16.35 19.76 36.02
C GLU A 182 -16.07 21.21 35.69
N ARG A 183 -17.00 22.10 36.04
CA ARG A 183 -16.81 23.55 35.88
C ARG A 183 -15.90 24.09 36.99
N ILE A 184 -14.94 24.93 36.64
CA ILE A 184 -13.93 25.44 37.60
C ILE A 184 -14.57 26.39 38.61
N GLY A 185 -15.19 27.48 38.18
CA GLY A 185 -15.75 28.49 39.05
C GLY A 185 -14.69 29.11 39.96
N THR A 186 -14.96 29.19 41.26
CA THR A 186 -14.03 29.70 42.26
C THR A 186 -13.11 28.67 42.88
N ARG A 187 -13.14 27.40 42.38
CA ARG A 187 -12.38 26.30 42.96
C ARG A 187 -10.94 26.26 42.44
N SER A 188 -9.98 26.18 43.35
CA SER A 188 -8.55 25.97 43.01
C SER A 188 -8.12 24.51 43.16
N ALA A 189 -8.97 23.67 43.79
CA ALA A 189 -8.74 22.22 43.92
C ALA A 189 -10.00 21.47 43.48
N ILE A 190 -9.86 20.52 42.56
CA ILE A 190 -10.96 19.71 42.04
C ILE A 190 -10.49 18.25 41.98
N ASP A 191 -10.93 17.45 42.95
CA ASP A 191 -10.73 15.99 42.94
C ASP A 191 -11.87 15.32 42.18
N VAL A 192 -11.54 14.40 41.26
CA VAL A 192 -12.52 13.72 40.45
C VAL A 192 -12.43 12.22 40.62
N VAL A 193 -13.59 11.60 40.79
CA VAL A 193 -13.74 10.16 40.74
C VAL A 193 -14.37 9.83 39.42
N LEU A 194 -13.66 9.08 38.58
CA LEU A 194 -14.21 8.53 37.35
C LEU A 194 -14.88 7.18 37.68
N GLU A 195 -16.07 7.02 37.12
CA GLU A 195 -16.79 5.74 37.20
C GLU A 195 -16.30 4.84 36.08
N GLU A 196 -16.01 3.56 36.45
CA GLU A 196 -15.71 2.58 35.41
C GLU A 196 -16.88 2.56 34.41
N TYR A 197 -16.59 3.01 33.22
CA TYR A 197 -17.51 2.84 32.12
C TYR A 197 -17.32 1.38 31.65
N GLU A 198 -18.19 0.47 32.09
CA GLU A 198 -18.44 -0.75 31.34
C GLU A 198 -19.10 -0.40 29.99
N ALA A 199 -18.48 0.46 29.22
CA ALA A 199 -18.55 0.30 27.79
C ALA A 199 -17.82 -1.02 27.55
N VAL A 200 -18.54 -2.10 27.61
CA VAL A 200 -18.28 -3.19 26.70
C VAL A 200 -18.25 -2.51 25.35
N LEU A 201 -17.07 -2.12 24.87
CA LEU A 201 -16.83 -1.95 23.46
C LEU A 201 -17.29 -3.30 22.90
N GLU A 202 -18.56 -3.37 22.51
CA GLU A 202 -19.08 -4.56 21.86
C GLU A 202 -18.24 -4.68 20.61
N ASP A 203 -17.22 -5.56 20.66
CA ASP A 203 -16.38 -5.87 19.51
C ASP A 203 -17.33 -6.31 18.42
N VAL A 204 -17.66 -5.35 17.56
CA VAL A 204 -18.64 -5.51 16.50
C VAL A 204 -17.94 -6.11 15.30
N VAL A 205 -18.47 -7.21 14.84
CA VAL A 205 -17.96 -7.92 13.65
C VAL A 205 -18.89 -7.67 12.50
N VAL A 206 -18.35 -7.31 11.35
CA VAL A 206 -19.10 -7.23 10.10
C VAL A 206 -19.48 -8.65 9.67
N VAL A 207 -20.78 -8.92 9.56
CA VAL A 207 -21.33 -10.23 9.19
C VAL A 207 -22.26 -10.07 7.99
N GLY A 208 -21.70 -10.06 6.82
CA GLY A 208 -22.46 -9.88 5.60
C GLY A 208 -23.18 -8.52 5.57
N TYR A 209 -24.47 -8.53 5.36
CA TYR A 209 -25.32 -7.33 5.36
C TYR A 209 -25.63 -6.92 6.81
N GLY A 210 -24.79 -6.04 7.40
CA GLY A 210 -24.94 -5.53 8.75
C GLY A 210 -23.81 -5.93 9.71
N THR A 211 -23.97 -5.56 10.97
CA THR A 211 -22.99 -5.78 12.04
C THR A 211 -23.62 -6.56 13.20
N GLN A 212 -22.84 -7.44 13.83
CA GLN A 212 -23.23 -8.18 15.03
C GLN A 212 -22.20 -8.04 16.13
N SER A 213 -22.63 -8.07 17.39
CA SER A 213 -21.71 -8.19 18.51
C SER A 213 -20.98 -9.52 18.47
N ARG A 214 -19.66 -9.51 18.66
CA ARG A 214 -18.84 -10.71 18.70
C ARG A 214 -19.31 -11.74 19.72
N ARG A 215 -19.97 -11.30 20.80
CA ARG A 215 -20.53 -12.17 21.86
C ARG A 215 -21.72 -13.00 21.36
N THR A 216 -22.46 -12.50 20.35
CA THR A 216 -23.66 -13.13 19.81
C THR A 216 -23.44 -13.82 18.48
N VAL A 217 -22.23 -13.71 17.89
CA VAL A 217 -21.87 -14.40 16.65
C VAL A 217 -21.67 -15.87 16.92
N THR A 218 -22.48 -16.71 16.28
CA THR A 218 -22.39 -18.18 16.38
C THR A 218 -21.42 -18.81 15.37
N ALA A 219 -20.80 -17.98 14.52
CA ALA A 219 -19.97 -18.39 13.40
C ALA A 219 -18.48 -18.17 13.66
N ALA A 220 -17.61 -18.96 13.01
CA ALA A 220 -16.15 -18.84 13.13
C ALA A 220 -15.65 -17.67 12.27
N ILE A 221 -15.48 -16.50 12.89
CA ILE A 221 -14.95 -15.28 12.26
C ILE A 221 -13.62 -14.93 12.91
N SER A 222 -12.62 -14.61 12.08
CA SER A 222 -11.38 -13.98 12.55
C SER A 222 -11.32 -12.56 12.01
N LYS A 223 -11.16 -11.58 12.90
CA LYS A 223 -10.94 -10.17 12.55
C LYS A 223 -9.47 -9.86 12.72
N PHE A 224 -8.90 -9.18 11.75
CA PHE A 224 -7.56 -8.64 11.77
C PHE A 224 -7.65 -7.12 11.72
N ASP A 225 -6.94 -6.46 12.62
CA ASP A 225 -6.94 -4.99 12.71
C ASP A 225 -6.02 -4.39 11.64
N GLY A 226 -6.49 -3.38 10.93
CA GLY A 226 -5.75 -2.70 9.87
C GLY A 226 -4.48 -2.00 10.35
N HIS A 227 -4.43 -1.52 11.59
CA HIS A 227 -3.22 -0.92 12.16
C HIS A 227 -2.01 -1.88 12.16
N LEU A 228 -2.25 -3.18 12.20
CA LEU A 228 -1.18 -4.18 12.11
C LEU A 228 -0.62 -4.35 10.69
N LEU A 229 -1.20 -3.70 9.69
CA LEU A 229 -0.71 -3.64 8.31
C LEU A 229 0.20 -2.43 8.08
N GLU A 230 0.11 -1.42 8.93
CA GLU A 230 0.89 -0.20 8.81
C GLU A 230 2.38 -0.48 9.05
N GLY A 231 3.25 0.20 8.32
CA GLY A 231 4.70 0.07 8.48
C GLY A 231 5.34 -1.20 7.90
N ILE A 232 4.59 -2.05 7.18
CA ILE A 232 5.13 -3.27 6.59
C ILE A 232 5.51 -3.00 5.13
N PRO A 233 6.78 -3.22 4.72
CA PRO A 233 7.21 -3.00 3.35
C PRO A 233 6.73 -4.14 2.43
N VAL A 234 5.49 -4.06 1.97
CA VAL A 234 4.86 -5.05 1.06
C VAL A 234 4.05 -4.37 -0.03
N ASN A 235 3.95 -5.03 -1.17
CA ASN A 235 3.20 -4.52 -2.32
C ASN A 235 1.70 -4.80 -2.24
N SER A 236 1.29 -5.81 -1.49
CA SER A 236 -0.11 -6.23 -1.42
C SER A 236 -0.61 -6.43 0.01
N VAL A 237 -1.91 -6.21 0.20
CA VAL A 237 -2.59 -6.54 1.46
C VAL A 237 -2.47 -8.04 1.78
N GLY A 238 -2.45 -8.87 0.75
CA GLY A 238 -2.33 -10.31 0.90
C GLY A 238 -1.00 -10.73 1.50
N ASP A 239 0.10 -10.14 1.05
CA ASP A 239 1.43 -10.43 1.60
C ASP A 239 1.53 -9.98 3.05
N ALA A 240 0.95 -8.83 3.38
CA ALA A 240 0.88 -8.34 4.76
C ALA A 240 0.13 -9.27 5.72
N LEU A 241 -0.82 -10.08 5.21
CA LEU A 241 -1.61 -11.03 6.00
C LEU A 241 -0.96 -12.42 6.14
N LYS A 242 0.15 -12.68 5.44
CA LYS A 242 0.83 -13.98 5.42
C LYS A 242 1.29 -14.41 6.82
N GLY A 243 0.84 -15.60 7.26
CA GLY A 243 1.20 -16.16 8.57
C GLY A 243 0.52 -15.52 9.78
N ARG A 244 -0.36 -14.52 9.59
CA ARG A 244 -0.95 -13.72 10.67
C ARG A 244 -2.38 -14.10 11.02
N VAL A 245 -3.06 -14.89 10.18
CA VAL A 245 -4.46 -15.25 10.38
C VAL A 245 -4.60 -16.77 10.56
N PRO A 246 -5.02 -17.26 11.73
CA PRO A 246 -5.20 -18.69 11.96
C PRO A 246 -6.20 -19.31 10.98
N GLY A 247 -5.86 -20.46 10.38
CA GLY A 247 -6.72 -21.19 9.44
C GLY A 247 -6.87 -20.56 8.05
N VAL A 248 -6.03 -19.57 7.72
CA VAL A 248 -5.89 -18.98 6.39
C VAL A 248 -4.47 -19.21 5.90
N ARG A 249 -4.32 -19.88 4.78
CA ARG A 249 -3.05 -20.03 4.08
C ARG A 249 -2.95 -18.98 2.99
N VAL A 250 -1.91 -18.18 3.04
CA VAL A 250 -1.55 -17.23 1.99
C VAL A 250 -0.31 -17.77 1.29
N ALA A 251 -0.41 -18.06 0.00
CA ALA A 251 0.66 -18.61 -0.80
C ALA A 251 1.03 -17.64 -1.93
N THR A 252 2.28 -17.22 -1.93
CA THR A 252 2.87 -16.50 -3.06
C THR A 252 3.26 -17.54 -4.10
N THR A 253 2.53 -17.61 -5.20
CA THR A 253 2.78 -18.57 -6.31
C THR A 253 3.64 -17.94 -7.40
N ASP A 254 3.75 -16.63 -7.39
CA ASP A 254 4.54 -15.83 -8.31
C ASP A 254 5.31 -14.79 -7.46
N ALA A 255 6.62 -14.75 -7.61
CA ALA A 255 7.49 -13.82 -6.89
C ALA A 255 7.71 -12.49 -7.63
N THR A 256 7.03 -12.27 -8.75
CA THR A 256 7.08 -10.99 -9.47
C THR A 256 6.54 -9.88 -8.56
N PRO A 257 7.21 -8.71 -8.48
CA PRO A 257 6.71 -7.60 -7.70
C PRO A 257 5.26 -7.25 -8.04
N GLY A 258 4.43 -7.09 -6.99
CA GLY A 258 3.00 -6.78 -7.16
C GLY A 258 2.10 -7.94 -7.59
N ALA A 259 2.61 -9.16 -7.67
CA ALA A 259 1.78 -10.34 -7.89
C ALA A 259 0.86 -10.60 -6.68
N ASP A 260 -0.42 -10.88 -6.95
CA ASP A 260 -1.39 -11.16 -5.89
C ASP A 260 -1.19 -12.56 -5.30
N PRO A 261 -1.02 -12.70 -3.98
CA PRO A 261 -0.96 -14.01 -3.36
C PRO A 261 -2.32 -14.71 -3.40
N LYS A 262 -2.28 -16.03 -3.45
CA LYS A 262 -3.48 -16.89 -3.39
C LYS A 262 -3.85 -17.19 -1.95
N PHE A 263 -5.15 -17.11 -1.68
CA PHE A 263 -5.72 -17.39 -0.37
C PHE A 263 -6.40 -18.77 -0.37
N LEU A 264 -6.20 -19.52 0.69
CA LEU A 264 -6.90 -20.77 0.94
C LEU A 264 -7.42 -20.77 2.38
N ILE A 265 -8.74 -20.87 2.54
CA ILE A 265 -9.40 -20.93 3.84
C ILE A 265 -9.83 -22.38 4.10
N ARG A 266 -9.26 -23.02 5.14
CA ARG A 266 -9.53 -24.39 5.59
C ARG A 266 -9.31 -25.54 4.59
N GLY A 267 -9.10 -25.29 3.31
CA GLY A 267 -8.88 -26.28 2.28
C GLY A 267 -9.62 -25.96 0.99
N GLY A 268 -9.29 -26.65 -0.10
CA GLY A 268 -9.94 -26.49 -1.39
C GLY A 268 -11.22 -27.29 -1.50
N SER A 269 -12.24 -26.74 -2.15
CA SER A 269 -13.51 -27.41 -2.42
C SER A 269 -13.55 -28.09 -3.79
N SER A 270 -12.61 -27.77 -4.68
CA SER A 270 -12.59 -28.27 -6.07
C SER A 270 -11.16 -28.57 -6.55
N ILE A 271 -11.00 -29.61 -7.36
CA ILE A 271 -9.74 -29.93 -8.05
C ILE A 271 -9.62 -29.14 -9.36
N ASN A 272 -10.74 -28.89 -10.04
CA ASN A 272 -10.77 -28.33 -11.39
C ASN A 272 -11.18 -26.87 -11.45
N GLN A 273 -11.53 -26.25 -10.31
CA GLN A 273 -11.97 -24.85 -10.24
C GLN A 273 -11.13 -24.08 -9.22
N SER A 274 -11.15 -22.73 -9.31
CA SER A 274 -10.49 -21.89 -8.32
C SER A 274 -11.02 -22.16 -6.92
N ASN A 275 -10.08 -22.28 -5.98
CA ASN A 275 -10.36 -22.42 -4.55
C ASN A 275 -10.22 -21.08 -3.81
N ASP A 276 -10.12 -19.97 -4.53
CA ASP A 276 -9.99 -18.64 -3.94
C ASP A 276 -11.28 -18.24 -3.21
N PRO A 277 -11.19 -17.66 -2.02
CA PRO A 277 -12.32 -17.09 -1.33
C PRO A 277 -12.86 -15.86 -2.08
N ILE A 278 -14.14 -15.55 -1.89
CA ILE A 278 -14.69 -14.29 -2.39
C ILE A 278 -14.16 -13.13 -1.54
N VAL A 279 -13.72 -12.06 -2.19
CA VAL A 279 -13.25 -10.84 -1.52
C VAL A 279 -14.31 -9.76 -1.69
N LEU A 280 -14.67 -9.12 -0.57
CA LEU A 280 -15.53 -7.94 -0.56
C LEU A 280 -14.79 -6.78 0.09
N VAL A 281 -14.78 -5.65 -0.58
CA VAL A 281 -14.24 -4.38 -0.06
C VAL A 281 -15.40 -3.41 0.09
N ASP A 282 -15.68 -3.00 1.32
CA ASP A 282 -16.83 -2.17 1.68
C ASP A 282 -18.17 -2.70 1.14
N GLY A 283 -18.33 -4.05 1.17
CA GLY A 283 -19.52 -4.74 0.67
C GLY A 283 -19.53 -5.02 -0.83
N VAL A 284 -18.52 -4.60 -1.58
CA VAL A 284 -18.41 -4.76 -3.03
C VAL A 284 -17.51 -5.95 -3.37
N VAL A 285 -18.01 -6.89 -4.19
CA VAL A 285 -17.22 -8.02 -4.68
C VAL A 285 -16.19 -7.51 -5.68
N ARG A 286 -14.91 -7.52 -5.30
CA ARG A 286 -13.79 -7.13 -6.17
C ARG A 286 -12.47 -7.77 -5.75
N GLU A 287 -11.45 -7.61 -6.57
CA GLU A 287 -10.09 -8.05 -6.25
C GLU A 287 -9.49 -7.21 -5.12
N MET A 288 -8.62 -7.82 -4.33
CA MET A 288 -7.83 -7.15 -3.29
C MET A 288 -6.71 -6.30 -3.89
N ALA A 289 -6.25 -6.68 -5.08
CA ALA A 289 -5.21 -5.97 -5.82
C ALA A 289 -5.54 -4.48 -6.02
N GLY A 290 -4.55 -3.64 -5.84
CA GLY A 290 -4.68 -2.19 -5.98
C GLY A 290 -5.22 -1.47 -4.75
N LEU A 291 -5.50 -2.18 -3.64
CA LEU A 291 -5.73 -1.54 -2.34
C LEU A 291 -4.40 -1.12 -1.70
N ASN A 292 -4.40 0.04 -1.08
CA ASN A 292 -3.30 0.43 -0.23
C ASN A 292 -3.50 -0.19 1.17
N PRO A 293 -2.53 -0.92 1.75
CA PRO A 293 -2.64 -1.46 3.11
C PRO A 293 -2.98 -0.38 4.16
N ASN A 294 -2.49 0.84 3.99
CA ASN A 294 -2.71 1.96 4.90
C ASN A 294 -4.16 2.48 4.88
N ASP A 295 -4.96 2.16 3.86
CA ASP A 295 -6.39 2.53 3.78
C ASP A 295 -7.31 1.56 4.53
N ILE A 296 -6.78 0.45 5.06
CA ILE A 296 -7.58 -0.62 5.65
C ILE A 296 -7.82 -0.35 7.14
N GLU A 297 -9.07 -0.40 7.55
CA GLU A 297 -9.49 -0.37 8.95
C GLU A 297 -9.48 -1.79 9.56
N SER A 298 -10.01 -2.77 8.83
CA SER A 298 -10.04 -4.16 9.29
C SER A 298 -10.23 -5.16 8.16
N VAL A 299 -9.75 -6.40 8.40
CA VAL A 299 -9.99 -7.55 7.53
C VAL A 299 -10.65 -8.65 8.33
N SER A 300 -11.84 -9.10 7.91
CA SER A 300 -12.59 -10.18 8.56
C SER A 300 -12.67 -11.40 7.66
N PHE A 301 -12.40 -12.56 8.22
CA PHE A 301 -12.41 -13.85 7.52
C PHE A 301 -13.58 -14.69 7.99
N LEU A 302 -14.56 -14.93 7.09
CA LEU A 302 -15.68 -15.82 7.34
C LEU A 302 -15.28 -17.23 6.89
N LYS A 303 -15.00 -18.09 7.88
CA LYS A 303 -14.37 -19.39 7.61
C LYS A 303 -15.35 -20.56 7.53
N ASP A 304 -16.57 -20.36 8.00
CA ASP A 304 -17.59 -21.41 7.98
C ASP A 304 -18.77 -21.06 7.07
N ALA A 305 -19.50 -22.11 6.71
CA ALA A 305 -20.63 -22.00 5.83
C ALA A 305 -21.83 -21.25 6.46
N ALA A 306 -21.92 -21.17 7.79
CA ALA A 306 -22.97 -20.42 8.48
C ALA A 306 -22.76 -18.91 8.35
N ALA A 307 -21.51 -18.45 8.49
CA ALA A 307 -21.14 -17.05 8.26
C ALA A 307 -21.21 -16.67 6.79
N ALA A 308 -20.70 -17.55 5.91
CA ALA A 308 -20.56 -17.31 4.48
C ALA A 308 -21.87 -17.50 3.69
N GLY A 309 -22.88 -18.19 4.26
CA GLY A 309 -24.10 -18.61 3.57
C GLY A 309 -24.93 -17.47 2.98
N ILE A 310 -24.87 -16.29 3.54
CA ILE A 310 -25.58 -15.10 3.01
C ILE A 310 -25.02 -14.64 1.66
N TYR A 311 -23.77 -15.02 1.33
CA TYR A 311 -23.12 -14.74 0.03
C TYR A 311 -23.34 -15.86 -1.00
N GLY A 312 -24.10 -16.91 -0.61
CA GLY A 312 -24.53 -18.00 -1.51
C GLY A 312 -23.42 -18.93 -1.93
N SER A 313 -23.62 -19.54 -3.11
CA SER A 313 -22.70 -20.56 -3.65
C SER A 313 -21.30 -20.04 -3.97
N ARG A 314 -21.16 -18.74 -4.20
CA ARG A 314 -19.86 -18.09 -4.45
C ARG A 314 -18.92 -18.13 -3.24
N ALA A 315 -19.48 -18.26 -2.04
CA ALA A 315 -18.74 -18.26 -0.78
C ALA A 315 -18.36 -19.67 -0.28
N SER A 316 -18.40 -20.69 -1.14
CA SER A 316 -18.03 -22.08 -0.79
C SER A 316 -16.61 -22.20 -0.24
N ASN A 317 -15.69 -21.36 -0.69
CA ASN A 317 -14.29 -21.32 -0.28
C ASN A 317 -14.01 -20.29 0.84
N GLY A 318 -15.06 -19.76 1.48
CA GLY A 318 -14.98 -18.70 2.49
C GLY A 318 -15.08 -17.29 1.91
N VAL A 319 -15.07 -16.30 2.80
CA VAL A 319 -15.22 -14.89 2.45
C VAL A 319 -14.19 -14.05 3.19
N ILE A 320 -13.58 -13.11 2.50
CA ILE A 320 -12.71 -12.07 3.06
C ILE A 320 -13.45 -10.74 2.95
N LEU A 321 -13.74 -10.13 4.09
CA LEU A 321 -14.37 -8.81 4.17
C LEU A 321 -13.30 -7.78 4.56
N ILE A 322 -13.09 -6.81 3.71
CA ILE A 322 -12.19 -5.69 3.94
C ILE A 322 -13.02 -4.44 4.17
N THR A 323 -12.77 -3.76 5.27
CA THR A 323 -13.36 -2.46 5.58
C THR A 323 -12.28 -1.40 5.45
N THR A 324 -12.55 -0.33 4.72
CA THR A 324 -11.62 0.80 4.58
C THR A 324 -11.86 1.85 5.66
N LYS A 325 -10.83 2.65 5.94
CA LYS A 325 -10.88 3.75 6.92
C LYS A 325 -11.97 4.75 6.55
N LYS A 326 -12.73 5.18 7.57
CA LYS A 326 -13.80 6.17 7.46
C LYS A 326 -13.48 7.36 8.35
N GLY A 327 -14.05 8.51 8.04
CA GLY A 327 -13.93 9.70 8.90
C GLY A 327 -14.57 9.49 10.27
N SER A 328 -14.06 10.19 11.28
CA SER A 328 -14.57 10.14 12.65
C SER A 328 -15.49 11.32 12.96
N LYS A 329 -16.53 11.11 13.78
CA LYS A 329 -17.50 12.16 14.14
C LYS A 329 -16.95 13.29 15.01
N HIS A 330 -15.90 13.03 15.77
CA HIS A 330 -15.49 13.90 16.87
C HIS A 330 -14.05 14.42 16.75
N LEU A 331 -13.42 14.20 15.60
CA LEU A 331 -12.05 14.62 15.36
C LEU A 331 -12.01 15.77 14.34
N GLY A 332 -11.32 16.84 14.69
CA GLY A 332 -10.88 17.83 13.70
C GLY A 332 -10.06 17.16 12.59
N PRO A 333 -9.77 17.85 11.47
CA PRO A 333 -8.99 17.27 10.39
C PRO A 333 -7.65 16.73 10.89
N ARG A 334 -7.39 15.45 10.67
CA ARG A 334 -6.12 14.78 10.95
C ARG A 334 -5.44 14.48 9.62
N ILE A 335 -4.22 14.93 9.46
CA ILE A 335 -3.38 14.65 8.29
C ILE A 335 -2.28 13.68 8.71
N VAL A 336 -2.11 12.61 7.96
CA VAL A 336 -1.05 11.61 8.14
C VAL A 336 -0.21 11.60 6.89
N PHE A 337 1.11 11.68 7.07
CA PHE A 337 2.10 11.47 6.02
C PHE A 337 3.00 10.30 6.43
N GLU A 338 3.22 9.36 5.54
CA GLU A 338 4.10 8.22 5.75
C GLU A 338 5.02 8.06 4.54
N GLY A 339 6.32 7.93 4.79
CA GLY A 339 7.33 7.62 3.79
C GLY A 339 8.17 6.44 4.27
N GLN A 340 8.32 5.42 3.42
CA GLN A 340 9.06 4.21 3.73
C GLN A 340 10.02 3.87 2.59
N TRP A 341 11.20 3.38 2.96
CA TRP A 341 12.22 2.88 2.03
C TRP A 341 12.73 1.54 2.55
N ALA A 342 12.86 0.59 1.66
CA ALA A 342 13.45 -0.71 1.98
C ALA A 342 14.38 -1.14 0.85
N TRP A 343 15.46 -1.84 1.23
CA TRP A 343 16.37 -2.47 0.29
C TRP A 343 16.22 -3.97 0.45
N ALA A 344 16.16 -4.67 -0.66
CA ALA A 344 16.05 -6.11 -0.70
C ALA A 344 17.22 -6.69 -1.50
N SER A 345 17.83 -7.72 -0.96
CA SER A 345 18.85 -8.52 -1.66
C SER A 345 18.40 -9.97 -1.73
N PRO A 346 18.85 -10.75 -2.71
CA PRO A 346 18.54 -12.17 -2.79
C PRO A 346 19.00 -12.90 -1.51
N ALA A 347 18.05 -13.33 -0.69
CA ALA A 347 18.34 -13.93 0.63
C ALA A 347 18.92 -15.34 0.52
N THR A 348 18.56 -16.08 -0.53
CA THR A 348 19.01 -17.46 -0.74
C THR A 348 19.56 -17.59 -2.14
N LYS A 349 20.80 -18.02 -2.24
CA LYS A 349 21.42 -18.44 -3.49
C LYS A 349 21.32 -19.95 -3.60
N PHE A 350 21.12 -20.44 -4.83
CA PHE A 350 21.27 -21.86 -5.11
C PHE A 350 22.77 -22.20 -5.05
N ASP A 351 23.09 -23.34 -4.48
CA ASP A 351 24.46 -23.88 -4.53
C ASP A 351 24.69 -24.55 -5.89
N LEU A 352 25.06 -23.73 -6.87
CA LEU A 352 25.33 -24.15 -8.24
C LEU A 352 26.80 -24.51 -8.38
N MET A 353 27.09 -25.48 -9.23
CA MET A 353 28.48 -25.85 -9.56
C MET A 353 29.21 -24.67 -10.21
N ASN A 354 30.40 -24.34 -9.72
CA ASN A 354 31.30 -23.46 -10.42
C ASN A 354 31.82 -24.14 -11.72
N ALA A 355 32.45 -23.37 -12.60
CA ALA A 355 32.91 -23.88 -13.89
C ALA A 355 33.92 -25.04 -13.74
N ARG A 356 34.82 -24.98 -12.73
CA ARG A 356 35.83 -26.04 -12.48
C ARG A 356 35.15 -27.34 -12.09
N ASP A 357 34.26 -27.34 -11.10
CA ASP A 357 33.59 -28.54 -10.62
C ASP A 357 32.67 -29.12 -11.69
N TYR A 358 32.04 -28.24 -12.50
CA TYR A 358 31.26 -28.65 -13.66
C TYR A 358 32.10 -29.43 -14.65
N ILE A 359 33.28 -28.93 -15.06
CA ILE A 359 34.17 -29.60 -16.01
C ILE A 359 34.65 -30.95 -15.44
N LEU A 360 35.08 -30.99 -14.17
CA LEU A 360 35.55 -32.20 -13.52
C LEU A 360 34.48 -33.28 -13.38
N THR A 361 33.20 -32.87 -13.26
CA THR A 361 32.07 -33.81 -13.10
C THR A 361 31.49 -34.24 -14.45
N VAL A 362 31.27 -33.30 -15.35
CA VAL A 362 30.52 -33.56 -16.59
C VAL A 362 31.37 -34.29 -17.63
N ARG A 363 32.67 -33.99 -17.76
CA ARG A 363 33.51 -34.67 -18.76
C ARG A 363 33.64 -36.15 -18.50
N PRO A 364 33.95 -36.66 -17.30
CA PRO A 364 33.92 -38.11 -17.00
C PRO A 364 32.50 -38.70 -17.22
N ALA A 365 31.44 -38.01 -16.79
CA ALA A 365 30.07 -38.51 -16.97
C ALA A 365 29.66 -38.64 -18.45
N LEU A 366 30.12 -37.71 -19.30
CA LEU A 366 29.92 -37.83 -20.76
C LEU A 366 30.62 -39.05 -21.33
N MET A 367 31.81 -39.37 -20.86
CA MET A 367 32.55 -40.56 -21.28
C MET A 367 31.82 -41.87 -20.91
N GLU A 368 31.30 -41.96 -19.68
CA GLU A 368 30.55 -43.12 -19.22
C GLU A 368 29.17 -43.22 -19.87
N GLY A 369 28.48 -42.13 -20.06
CA GLY A 369 27.10 -42.06 -20.58
C GLY A 369 26.99 -42.32 -22.09
N TYR A 370 28.04 -42.01 -22.85
CA TYR A 370 28.04 -42.15 -24.31
C TYR A 370 28.56 -43.49 -24.82
N CYS A 371 28.59 -44.54 -23.98
CA CYS A 371 28.98 -45.89 -24.39
C CYS A 371 28.12 -46.52 -25.50
N GLY A 372 27.21 -45.80 -26.12
CA GLY A 372 26.24 -46.25 -27.13
C GLY A 372 26.51 -45.80 -28.58
N GLY A 373 27.70 -45.41 -28.97
CA GLY A 373 28.00 -45.25 -30.39
C GLY A 373 28.49 -43.92 -30.94
N MET A 374 28.68 -42.90 -30.13
CA MET A 374 29.39 -41.67 -30.56
C MET A 374 30.86 -41.76 -30.20
N ASP A 375 31.73 -41.21 -31.08
CA ASP A 375 33.15 -41.09 -30.81
C ASP A 375 33.38 -40.09 -29.63
N PRO A 376 33.94 -40.56 -28.50
CA PRO A 376 34.21 -39.74 -27.34
C PRO A 376 35.06 -38.51 -27.68
N ALA A 377 35.96 -38.62 -28.63
CA ALA A 377 36.83 -37.51 -29.04
C ALA A 377 36.03 -36.38 -29.71
N SER A 378 34.99 -36.73 -30.44
CA SER A 378 34.10 -35.73 -31.05
C SER A 378 33.21 -35.02 -30.00
N VAL A 379 32.74 -35.76 -29.03
CA VAL A 379 31.90 -35.20 -27.93
C VAL A 379 32.73 -34.26 -27.03
N LEU A 380 33.88 -34.70 -26.59
CA LEU A 380 34.77 -33.92 -25.71
C LEU A 380 35.53 -32.82 -26.42
N GLY A 381 35.68 -32.95 -27.75
CA GLY A 381 36.30 -31.92 -28.61
C GLY A 381 35.34 -30.92 -29.23
N GLY A 382 34.03 -31.20 -29.20
CA GLY A 382 33.03 -30.32 -29.79
C GLY A 382 32.86 -28.98 -29.08
N GLU A 383 32.21 -28.05 -29.76
CA GLU A 383 31.80 -26.77 -29.17
C GLU A 383 30.58 -26.98 -28.26
N GLN A 384 30.80 -27.16 -26.99
CA GLN A 384 29.76 -27.33 -25.99
C GLN A 384 30.27 -26.99 -24.59
N SER A 385 29.38 -26.91 -23.62
CA SER A 385 29.64 -26.42 -22.27
C SER A 385 30.79 -27.11 -21.52
N ALA A 386 31.07 -28.37 -21.83
CA ALA A 386 32.19 -29.15 -21.29
C ALA A 386 33.19 -29.59 -22.37
N GLY A 387 32.98 -29.24 -23.63
CA GLY A 387 33.87 -29.53 -24.77
C GLY A 387 35.06 -28.56 -24.84
N THR A 388 36.07 -28.96 -25.57
CA THR A 388 37.34 -28.18 -25.67
C THR A 388 37.60 -27.59 -27.07
N GLY A 389 36.61 -27.67 -27.97
CA GLY A 389 36.64 -27.10 -29.31
C GLY A 389 36.18 -25.65 -29.42
N ASN A 390 35.89 -25.00 -28.30
CA ASN A 390 35.36 -23.63 -28.29
C ASN A 390 36.43 -22.62 -28.75
N THR A 391 35.96 -21.61 -29.45
CA THR A 391 36.73 -20.49 -29.99
C THR A 391 36.29 -19.17 -29.35
N ALA A 392 36.94 -18.07 -29.74
CA ALA A 392 36.53 -16.74 -29.30
C ALA A 392 35.11 -16.36 -29.67
N LYS A 393 34.51 -17.03 -30.71
CA LYS A 393 33.12 -16.83 -31.15
C LYS A 393 32.12 -17.81 -30.58
N SER A 394 32.58 -18.78 -29.78
CA SER A 394 31.72 -19.78 -29.13
C SER A 394 31.05 -19.18 -27.89
N LEU A 395 29.85 -19.68 -27.55
CA LEU A 395 29.14 -19.31 -26.34
C LEU A 395 29.84 -19.77 -25.06
N TRP A 396 30.52 -20.91 -25.11
CA TRP A 396 31.25 -21.49 -24.00
C TRP A 396 32.75 -21.20 -24.12
N THR A 397 33.39 -21.04 -23.01
CA THR A 397 34.81 -20.61 -22.92
C THR A 397 35.79 -21.75 -22.80
N THR A 398 35.31 -23.00 -22.56
CA THR A 398 36.18 -24.16 -22.37
C THR A 398 36.95 -24.48 -23.63
N ARG A 399 38.30 -24.48 -23.55
CA ARG A 399 39.18 -24.91 -24.61
C ARG A 399 40.49 -25.48 -24.06
N TYR A 400 41.19 -26.22 -24.87
CA TYR A 400 42.58 -26.61 -24.49
C TYR A 400 43.54 -25.43 -24.55
N LEU A 401 44.42 -25.35 -23.59
CA LEU A 401 45.56 -24.45 -23.61
C LEU A 401 46.53 -24.92 -24.70
N ARG A 402 46.97 -24.01 -25.56
CA ARG A 402 47.98 -24.34 -26.61
C ARG A 402 49.36 -24.50 -25.96
N PRO A 403 50.24 -25.30 -26.59
CA PRO A 403 51.64 -25.35 -26.16
C PRO A 403 52.24 -23.92 -26.15
N ASP A 404 52.97 -23.60 -25.10
CA ASP A 404 53.64 -22.30 -24.89
C ASP A 404 52.70 -21.07 -24.76
N GLU A 405 51.39 -21.27 -24.68
CA GLU A 405 50.43 -20.22 -24.40
C GLU A 405 50.31 -19.99 -22.90
N PRO A 406 50.46 -18.74 -22.41
CA PRO A 406 50.12 -18.46 -21.01
C PRO A 406 48.61 -18.55 -20.81
N VAL A 407 48.19 -18.88 -19.59
CA VAL A 407 46.73 -18.83 -19.25
C VAL A 407 46.22 -17.40 -19.50
N PRO A 408 45.16 -17.22 -20.34
CA PRO A 408 44.68 -15.89 -20.64
C PRO A 408 44.17 -15.13 -19.41
N ALA A 409 44.28 -13.83 -19.43
CA ALA A 409 43.77 -12.98 -18.35
C ALA A 409 42.26 -13.23 -18.14
N GLY A 410 41.83 -13.40 -16.90
CA GLY A 410 40.43 -13.70 -16.56
C GLY A 410 40.07 -15.19 -16.65
N TYR A 411 40.91 -16.03 -17.24
CA TYR A 411 40.68 -17.47 -17.32
C TYR A 411 41.25 -18.21 -16.12
N GLN A 412 40.54 -19.25 -15.70
CA GLN A 412 41.00 -20.29 -14.80
C GLN A 412 41.49 -21.50 -15.61
N TRP A 413 42.12 -22.46 -14.95
CA TRP A 413 42.54 -23.69 -15.59
C TRP A 413 42.35 -24.93 -14.71
N VAL A 414 42.20 -26.07 -15.35
CA VAL A 414 42.16 -27.39 -14.72
C VAL A 414 42.81 -28.43 -15.64
N GLU A 415 43.42 -29.47 -15.08
CA GLU A 415 43.84 -30.62 -15.86
C GLU A 415 42.60 -31.40 -16.33
N ASP A 416 42.58 -31.85 -17.58
CA ASP A 416 41.50 -32.59 -18.17
C ASP A 416 41.34 -33.95 -17.43
N PRO A 417 40.21 -34.17 -16.73
CA PRO A 417 40.00 -35.42 -15.98
C PRO A 417 39.88 -36.69 -16.87
N VAL A 418 39.73 -36.49 -18.19
CA VAL A 418 39.62 -37.57 -19.16
C VAL A 418 40.89 -37.78 -19.97
N ASN A 419 41.61 -36.69 -20.24
CA ASN A 419 42.86 -36.73 -21.02
C ASN A 419 44.04 -36.15 -20.18
N PRO A 420 44.66 -36.96 -19.30
CA PRO A 420 45.69 -36.49 -18.42
C PRO A 420 46.85 -35.81 -19.16
N GLY A 421 47.43 -34.78 -18.57
CA GLY A 421 48.48 -33.99 -19.16
C GLY A 421 48.05 -32.87 -20.11
N ARG A 422 46.73 -32.74 -20.36
CA ARG A 422 46.16 -31.62 -21.12
C ARG A 422 45.47 -30.63 -20.17
N ILE A 423 45.70 -29.34 -20.40
CA ILE A 423 45.14 -28.28 -19.59
C ILE A 423 43.93 -27.69 -20.32
N ILE A 424 42.81 -27.58 -19.62
CA ILE A 424 41.59 -26.88 -20.06
C ILE A 424 41.60 -25.49 -19.40
N VAL A 425 41.41 -24.46 -20.19
CA VAL A 425 41.16 -23.08 -19.71
C VAL A 425 39.71 -22.71 -19.91
N PHE A 426 39.16 -21.91 -19.01
CA PHE A 426 37.74 -21.52 -18.98
C PHE A 426 37.54 -20.26 -18.15
N GLU A 427 36.47 -19.53 -18.40
CA GLU A 427 35.92 -18.50 -17.53
C GLU A 427 34.96 -19.11 -16.52
N ASP A 428 34.84 -18.51 -15.32
CA ASP A 428 33.87 -18.93 -14.31
C ASP A 428 32.91 -17.77 -14.06
N ASN A 429 31.80 -17.78 -14.77
CA ASN A 429 30.80 -16.72 -14.77
C ASN A 429 29.60 -17.10 -13.89
N ASP A 430 29.36 -16.36 -12.78
CA ASP A 430 28.21 -16.61 -11.90
C ASP A 430 26.91 -16.25 -12.60
N GLN A 431 26.30 -17.26 -13.26
CA GLN A 431 25.05 -17.09 -13.98
C GLN A 431 23.89 -16.63 -13.08
N GLN A 432 23.91 -16.99 -11.79
CA GLN A 432 22.87 -16.61 -10.85
C GLN A 432 22.90 -15.13 -10.52
N SER A 433 24.07 -14.54 -10.38
CA SER A 433 24.21 -13.11 -10.11
C SER A 433 23.74 -12.21 -11.25
N GLN A 434 23.63 -12.75 -12.47
CA GLN A 434 23.08 -12.03 -13.61
C GLN A 434 21.55 -11.94 -13.57
N TRP A 435 20.88 -12.91 -12.96
CA TRP A 435 19.42 -12.97 -12.88
C TRP A 435 18.84 -12.23 -11.68
N PHE A 436 19.63 -12.05 -10.63
CA PHE A 436 19.18 -11.48 -9.38
C PHE A 436 20.14 -10.41 -8.87
N GLY A 437 19.60 -9.27 -8.54
CA GLY A 437 20.34 -8.13 -7.98
C GLY A 437 19.60 -7.51 -6.80
N ASP A 438 20.18 -6.45 -6.26
CA ASP A 438 19.56 -5.67 -5.21
C ASP A 438 18.39 -4.85 -5.76
N ALA A 439 17.34 -4.73 -4.97
CA ALA A 439 16.15 -3.96 -5.28
C ALA A 439 15.91 -2.85 -4.25
N CYS A 440 15.29 -1.78 -4.69
CA CYS A 440 14.80 -0.70 -3.84
C CYS A 440 13.28 -0.68 -3.87
N TRP A 441 12.67 -0.65 -2.70
CA TRP A 441 11.25 -0.48 -2.51
C TRP A 441 10.98 0.85 -1.81
N GLN A 442 10.00 1.59 -2.32
CA GLN A 442 9.62 2.91 -1.81
C GLN A 442 8.11 2.99 -1.71
N ASN A 443 7.61 3.60 -0.64
CA ASN A 443 6.18 3.86 -0.45
C ASN A 443 5.97 5.23 0.16
N TYR A 444 5.05 5.99 -0.41
CA TYR A 444 4.63 7.31 0.06
C TYR A 444 3.12 7.29 0.21
N TYR A 445 2.64 7.75 1.35
CA TYR A 445 1.22 7.80 1.67
C TYR A 445 0.87 9.14 2.32
N VAL A 446 -0.22 9.71 1.88
CA VAL A 446 -0.85 10.89 2.50
C VAL A 446 -2.31 10.56 2.74
N GLY A 447 -2.76 10.75 3.98
CA GLY A 447 -4.15 10.56 4.37
C GLY A 447 -4.68 11.79 5.11
N ILE A 448 -5.94 12.10 4.90
CA ILE A 448 -6.69 13.08 5.67
C ILE A 448 -8.01 12.44 6.11
N ASP A 449 -8.31 12.52 7.40
CA ASP A 449 -9.58 12.08 7.94
C ASP A 449 -10.12 13.09 8.97
N GLY A 450 -11.43 13.14 9.10
CA GLY A 450 -12.06 14.04 10.04
C GLY A 450 -13.58 14.00 9.93
N GLY A 451 -14.24 14.89 10.66
CA GLY A 451 -15.68 15.05 10.54
C GLY A 451 -16.35 15.62 11.78
N GLY A 452 -17.64 15.78 11.65
CA GLY A 452 -18.57 16.21 12.70
C GLY A 452 -19.87 15.44 12.59
N ASP A 453 -20.92 15.96 13.21
CA ASP A 453 -22.23 15.30 13.24
C ASP A 453 -22.88 15.16 11.87
N ASN A 454 -22.68 16.13 10.98
CA ASN A 454 -23.34 16.19 9.69
C ASN A 454 -22.50 15.59 8.55
N ILE A 455 -21.18 15.62 8.65
CA ILE A 455 -20.29 15.13 7.62
C ILE A 455 -19.09 14.42 8.24
N GLN A 456 -18.69 13.29 7.69
CA GLN A 456 -17.47 12.56 7.99
C GLN A 456 -16.77 12.27 6.68
N TYR A 457 -15.46 12.40 6.66
CA TYR A 457 -14.68 12.18 5.46
C TYR A 457 -13.33 11.53 5.77
N ALA A 458 -12.87 10.70 4.85
CA ALA A 458 -11.51 10.20 4.78
C ALA A 458 -11.09 10.22 3.32
N ALA A 459 -9.90 10.70 3.05
CA ALA A 459 -9.30 10.64 1.72
C ALA A 459 -7.82 10.34 1.83
N SER A 460 -7.29 9.60 0.85
CA SER A 460 -5.87 9.24 0.83
C SER A 460 -5.35 9.18 -0.60
N ALA A 461 -4.04 9.38 -0.73
CA ALA A 461 -3.28 9.12 -1.93
C ALA A 461 -2.00 8.38 -1.56
N GLY A 462 -1.62 7.40 -2.37
CA GLY A 462 -0.43 6.60 -2.14
C GLY A 462 0.32 6.31 -3.44
N TYR A 463 1.65 6.24 -3.35
CA TYR A 463 2.52 5.81 -4.42
C TYR A 463 3.51 4.78 -3.89
N THR A 464 3.61 3.64 -4.56
CA THR A 464 4.55 2.56 -4.25
C THR A 464 5.38 2.28 -5.49
N ASP A 465 6.69 2.08 -5.32
CA ASP A 465 7.63 1.69 -6.36
C ASP A 465 8.54 0.58 -5.86
N ASP A 466 8.69 -0.48 -6.64
CA ASP A 466 9.51 -1.66 -6.33
C ASP A 466 10.28 -2.08 -7.58
N SER A 467 11.58 -1.91 -7.57
CA SER A 467 12.43 -2.27 -8.71
C SER A 467 12.56 -3.78 -8.94
N GLY A 468 12.14 -4.60 -7.97
CA GLY A 468 12.26 -6.06 -8.04
C GLY A 468 13.70 -6.58 -7.96
N ILE A 469 13.89 -7.75 -7.33
CA ILE A 469 15.21 -8.42 -7.28
C ILE A 469 15.52 -9.22 -8.55
N GLY A 470 14.52 -9.54 -9.35
CA GLY A 470 14.69 -10.22 -10.64
C GLY A 470 14.97 -9.23 -11.76
N VAL A 471 15.89 -9.55 -12.65
CA VAL A 471 16.22 -8.73 -13.83
C VAL A 471 14.96 -8.42 -14.64
N THR A 472 14.80 -7.17 -15.09
CA THR A 472 13.62 -6.67 -15.84
C THR A 472 12.27 -6.77 -15.15
N THR A 473 12.25 -7.01 -13.84
CA THR A 473 11.01 -6.96 -13.07
C THR A 473 10.85 -5.63 -12.36
N GLY A 474 9.63 -5.15 -12.27
CA GLY A 474 9.34 -3.88 -11.58
C GLY A 474 7.86 -3.71 -11.35
N TYR A 475 7.52 -2.89 -10.39
CA TYR A 475 6.15 -2.61 -10.02
C TYR A 475 6.02 -1.18 -9.52
N SER A 476 5.08 -0.45 -10.07
CA SER A 476 4.68 0.81 -9.47
C SER A 476 3.15 0.87 -9.33
N ARG A 477 2.70 1.53 -8.29
CA ARG A 477 1.27 1.68 -8.00
C ARG A 477 0.97 3.07 -7.48
N PHE A 478 0.04 3.73 -8.14
CA PHE A 478 -0.64 4.91 -7.62
C PHE A 478 -2.02 4.52 -7.11
N THR A 479 -2.42 5.02 -5.95
CA THR A 479 -3.75 4.81 -5.36
C THR A 479 -4.34 6.14 -4.93
N PHE A 480 -5.65 6.25 -5.10
CA PHE A 480 -6.48 7.30 -4.49
C PHE A 480 -7.73 6.64 -3.90
N HIS A 481 -8.03 6.99 -2.66
CA HIS A 481 -9.22 6.50 -1.97
C HIS A 481 -9.94 7.67 -1.31
N GLY A 482 -11.28 7.65 -1.31
CA GLY A 482 -12.09 8.66 -0.67
C GLY A 482 -13.40 8.08 -0.16
N ASN A 483 -13.70 8.36 1.08
CA ASN A 483 -14.95 8.03 1.76
C ASN A 483 -15.58 9.31 2.30
N THR A 484 -16.87 9.49 2.03
CA THR A 484 -17.62 10.61 2.62
C THR A 484 -19.00 10.13 3.08
N THR A 485 -19.39 10.51 4.28
CA THR A 485 -20.70 10.21 4.85
C THR A 485 -21.38 11.49 5.25
N PHE A 486 -22.60 11.69 4.76
CA PHE A 486 -23.46 12.84 5.03
C PHE A 486 -24.66 12.40 5.86
N GLN A 487 -24.95 13.09 6.94
CA GLN A 487 -26.22 12.98 7.64
C GLN A 487 -27.23 13.93 7.00
N VAL A 488 -28.02 13.43 6.03
CA VAL A 488 -28.96 14.24 5.25
C VAL A 488 -30.14 14.72 6.10
N THR A 489 -30.67 13.82 6.93
CA THR A 489 -31.64 14.11 7.98
C THR A 489 -31.30 13.32 9.22
N ARG A 490 -32.00 13.54 10.35
CA ARG A 490 -31.76 12.73 11.56
C ARG A 490 -31.89 11.22 11.34
N ARG A 491 -32.63 10.79 10.31
CA ARG A 491 -32.91 9.37 9.99
C ARG A 491 -32.38 8.92 8.63
N LEU A 492 -31.85 9.81 7.81
CA LEU A 492 -31.30 9.47 6.49
C LEU A 492 -29.82 9.83 6.41
N ARG A 493 -28.99 8.83 6.12
CA ARG A 493 -27.57 8.96 5.89
C ARG A 493 -27.24 8.53 4.46
N ALA A 494 -26.44 9.33 3.79
CA ALA A 494 -25.88 9.01 2.48
C ALA A 494 -24.38 8.87 2.60
N SER A 495 -23.79 7.86 1.99
CA SER A 495 -22.32 7.73 1.92
C SER A 495 -21.87 7.42 0.51
N THR A 496 -20.69 7.94 0.18
CA THR A 496 -20.02 7.68 -1.10
C THR A 496 -18.63 7.16 -0.84
N THR A 497 -18.22 6.16 -1.63
CA THR A 497 -16.86 5.66 -1.65
C THR A 497 -16.35 5.75 -3.08
N PHE A 498 -15.17 6.32 -3.25
CA PHE A 498 -14.46 6.34 -4.52
C PHE A 498 -13.07 5.76 -4.33
N GLY A 499 -12.67 4.84 -5.19
CA GLY A 499 -11.34 4.26 -5.21
C GLY A 499 -10.80 4.24 -6.63
N TYR A 500 -9.55 4.63 -6.79
CA TYR A 500 -8.80 4.53 -8.03
C TYR A 500 -7.43 3.91 -7.78
N SER A 501 -6.99 3.02 -8.65
CA SER A 501 -5.60 2.55 -8.66
C SER A 501 -5.10 2.39 -10.08
N GLN A 502 -3.84 2.79 -10.31
CA GLN A 502 -3.09 2.50 -11.51
C GLN A 502 -1.85 1.71 -11.11
N ILE A 503 -1.67 0.57 -11.73
CA ILE A 503 -0.53 -0.32 -11.53
C ILE A 503 0.19 -0.43 -12.84
N GLU A 504 1.51 -0.23 -12.81
CA GLU A 504 2.41 -0.55 -13.89
C GLU A 504 3.33 -1.68 -13.42
N GLN A 505 3.35 -2.75 -14.17
CA GLN A 505 4.12 -3.94 -13.84
C GLN A 505 4.99 -4.32 -15.02
N GLN A 506 6.28 -4.40 -14.77
CA GLN A 506 7.23 -4.99 -15.69
C GLN A 506 7.44 -6.45 -15.29
N THR A 507 7.34 -7.34 -16.24
CA THR A 507 7.44 -8.77 -16.00
C THR A 507 8.39 -9.39 -17.00
N PHE A 508 9.07 -10.42 -16.57
CA PHE A 508 9.77 -11.28 -17.48
C PHE A 508 8.79 -12.26 -18.12
N GLU A 509 8.29 -11.93 -19.31
CA GLU A 509 7.47 -12.88 -20.09
C GLU A 509 8.38 -13.71 -20.98
N SER A 510 8.37 -15.04 -20.82
CA SER A 510 9.04 -15.94 -21.74
C SER A 510 8.45 -15.77 -23.13
N ALA A 511 9.30 -15.67 -24.14
CA ALA A 511 8.87 -15.63 -25.54
C ALA A 511 7.82 -16.71 -25.84
N PRO A 512 6.82 -16.41 -26.70
CA PRO A 512 5.69 -17.34 -26.94
C PRO A 512 6.08 -18.70 -27.52
N LEU A 513 7.33 -18.90 -27.87
CA LEU A 513 7.85 -20.08 -28.53
C LEU A 513 8.54 -21.04 -27.57
N SER A 514 7.80 -21.61 -26.65
CA SER A 514 8.14 -22.87 -25.97
C SER A 514 9.03 -22.88 -24.73
N LEU A 515 9.55 -21.79 -24.24
CA LEU A 515 10.49 -21.86 -23.12
C LEU A 515 9.81 -21.62 -21.78
N ARG A 516 9.33 -22.67 -21.19
CA ARG A 516 8.86 -22.68 -19.80
C ARG A 516 9.96 -22.16 -18.89
N ASN A 517 9.69 -21.03 -18.25
CA ASN A 517 10.51 -20.47 -17.20
C ASN A 517 11.98 -20.19 -17.57
N SER A 518 12.20 -19.08 -18.26
CA SER A 518 13.53 -18.66 -18.73
C SER A 518 14.53 -18.48 -17.58
N VAL A 519 14.07 -18.13 -16.37
CA VAL A 519 14.93 -18.02 -15.19
C VAL A 519 15.52 -19.37 -14.79
N ILE A 520 14.69 -20.44 -14.68
CA ILE A 520 15.18 -21.78 -14.35
C ILE A 520 16.18 -22.27 -15.40
N ARG A 521 15.91 -22.01 -16.68
CA ARG A 521 16.84 -22.36 -17.74
C ARG A 521 18.13 -21.56 -17.66
N GLY A 522 18.04 -20.27 -17.44
CA GLY A 522 19.20 -19.41 -17.24
C GLY A 522 20.07 -19.86 -16.06
N LEU A 523 19.46 -20.26 -14.94
CA LEU A 523 20.17 -20.83 -13.79
C LEU A 523 20.78 -22.21 -14.08
N SER A 524 20.30 -22.94 -15.07
CA SER A 524 20.88 -24.24 -15.48
C SER A 524 21.98 -24.12 -16.54
N VAL A 525 22.34 -22.91 -16.96
CA VAL A 525 23.52 -22.68 -17.80
C VAL A 525 24.79 -22.88 -16.99
N PRO A 526 25.74 -23.70 -17.46
CA PRO A 526 27.03 -23.85 -16.76
C PRO A 526 27.78 -22.52 -16.69
N ASN A 527 28.52 -22.32 -15.62
CA ASN A 527 29.35 -21.14 -15.42
C ASN A 527 30.46 -20.98 -16.46
N THR A 528 30.70 -21.99 -17.30
CA THR A 528 31.59 -21.93 -18.48
C THR A 528 30.99 -21.12 -19.63
N HIS A 529 29.73 -20.69 -19.53
CA HIS A 529 29.08 -19.85 -20.54
C HIS A 529 29.65 -18.42 -20.46
N ARG A 530 29.94 -17.84 -21.62
CA ARG A 530 30.45 -16.49 -21.78
C ARG A 530 29.33 -15.46 -21.53
N ASP A 531 29.66 -14.39 -20.84
CA ASP A 531 28.72 -13.28 -20.64
C ASP A 531 28.75 -12.31 -21.81
N TRP A 532 29.96 -11.95 -22.27
CA TRP A 532 30.20 -11.00 -23.35
C TRP A 532 31.27 -11.52 -24.27
N TYR A 533 31.18 -11.15 -25.54
CA TYR A 533 32.27 -11.41 -26.49
C TYR A 533 33.39 -10.39 -26.32
N GLY A 534 34.62 -10.86 -26.21
CA GLY A 534 35.81 -10.02 -26.20
C GLY A 534 36.22 -9.56 -27.60
N GLU A 535 37.26 -8.72 -27.67
CA GLU A 535 37.79 -8.18 -28.95
C GLU A 535 38.24 -9.27 -29.92
N GLU A 536 38.72 -10.39 -29.40
CA GLU A 536 39.14 -11.56 -30.19
C GLU A 536 38.00 -12.24 -30.98
N ALA A 537 36.74 -11.95 -30.66
CA ALA A 537 35.60 -12.46 -31.40
C ALA A 537 35.35 -11.70 -32.71
N GLY A 538 36.03 -10.59 -32.93
CA GLY A 538 35.91 -9.72 -34.12
C GLY A 538 34.95 -8.56 -33.89
N GLU A 539 35.10 -7.49 -34.73
CA GLU A 539 34.39 -6.21 -34.55
C GLU A 539 32.86 -6.32 -34.46
N GLU A 540 32.25 -7.30 -35.12
CA GLU A 540 30.80 -7.50 -35.10
C GLU A 540 30.27 -8.02 -33.75
N LEU A 541 31.07 -8.81 -33.07
CA LEU A 541 30.66 -9.47 -31.82
C LEU A 541 31.25 -8.78 -30.58
N ALA A 542 32.42 -8.16 -30.69
CA ALA A 542 33.12 -7.55 -29.58
C ALA A 542 32.22 -6.58 -28.79
N GLY A 543 32.16 -6.75 -27.48
CA GLY A 543 31.33 -5.92 -26.59
C GLY A 543 29.81 -6.18 -26.69
N THR A 544 29.39 -7.24 -27.39
CA THR A 544 27.99 -7.68 -27.39
C THR A 544 27.76 -8.81 -26.38
N PRO A 545 26.55 -8.96 -25.82
CA PRO A 545 26.21 -10.09 -24.96
C PRO A 545 26.33 -11.42 -25.71
N ALA A 546 26.83 -12.45 -25.06
CA ALA A 546 26.92 -13.79 -25.63
C ALA A 546 25.53 -14.49 -25.60
N LEU A 547 24.78 -14.32 -26.67
CA LEU A 547 23.43 -14.85 -26.82
C LEU A 547 23.44 -16.11 -27.67
N GLY A 548 22.63 -17.08 -27.26
CA GLY A 548 22.48 -18.30 -28.06
C GLY A 548 21.84 -18.05 -29.43
N THR A 549 22.20 -18.89 -30.39
CA THR A 549 21.85 -18.70 -31.80
C THR A 549 20.46 -19.18 -32.22
N ASN A 550 19.68 -19.84 -31.35
CA ASN A 550 18.34 -20.29 -31.70
C ASN A 550 17.48 -20.60 -30.47
N ASN A 551 16.19 -20.88 -30.68
CA ASN A 551 15.19 -21.15 -29.66
C ASN A 551 15.47 -22.33 -28.71
N THR A 552 16.51 -23.11 -29.00
CA THR A 552 16.95 -24.23 -28.16
C THR A 552 18.07 -23.82 -27.22
N THR A 553 18.71 -22.67 -27.47
CA THR A 553 19.76 -22.15 -26.64
C THR A 553 19.14 -21.36 -25.48
N ILE A 554 19.73 -21.49 -24.33
CA ILE A 554 19.21 -20.93 -23.09
C ILE A 554 19.51 -19.42 -23.08
N PRO A 555 18.51 -18.54 -22.98
CA PRO A 555 18.78 -17.11 -22.98
C PRO A 555 19.57 -16.72 -21.73
N ALA A 556 20.72 -16.07 -21.92
CA ALA A 556 21.42 -15.41 -20.84
C ALA A 556 20.51 -14.32 -20.22
N ALA A 557 20.73 -13.97 -18.95
CA ALA A 557 19.99 -12.89 -18.30
C ALA A 557 20.06 -11.57 -19.09
N TYR A 558 21.19 -11.30 -19.70
CA TYR A 558 21.41 -10.14 -20.55
C TYR A 558 20.50 -10.08 -21.78
N TYR A 559 20.11 -11.24 -22.34
CA TYR A 559 19.13 -11.26 -23.42
C TYR A 559 17.78 -10.71 -22.97
N ALA A 560 17.32 -11.14 -21.77
CA ALA A 560 16.11 -10.61 -21.17
C ALA A 560 16.19 -9.10 -20.92
N TYR A 561 17.32 -8.64 -20.42
CA TYR A 561 17.54 -7.23 -20.09
C TYR A 561 17.57 -6.31 -21.31
N TYR A 562 18.23 -6.72 -22.40
CA TYR A 562 18.45 -5.85 -23.57
C TYR A 562 17.39 -5.97 -24.65
N TYR A 563 16.79 -7.14 -24.79
CA TYR A 563 15.94 -7.45 -25.95
C TYR A 563 14.49 -7.75 -25.61
N HIS A 564 14.13 -8.01 -24.35
CA HIS A 564 12.76 -8.24 -23.94
C HIS A 564 12.17 -7.01 -23.29
N ASN A 565 11.00 -6.61 -23.76
CA ASN A 565 10.20 -5.55 -23.18
C ASN A 565 8.78 -6.07 -22.98
N ALA A 566 8.43 -6.37 -21.73
CA ALA A 566 7.13 -6.92 -21.39
C ALA A 566 6.56 -6.25 -20.14
N GLY A 567 5.27 -6.01 -20.18
CA GLY A 567 4.62 -5.41 -19.01
C GLY A 567 3.12 -5.26 -19.17
N SER A 568 2.52 -4.70 -18.13
CA SER A 568 1.10 -4.40 -18.12
C SER A 568 0.80 -3.13 -17.34
N THR A 569 -0.19 -2.40 -17.83
CA THR A 569 -0.81 -1.29 -17.07
C THR A 569 -2.22 -1.70 -16.70
N ILE A 570 -2.53 -1.68 -15.40
CA ILE A 570 -3.83 -2.06 -14.86
C ILE A 570 -4.43 -0.86 -14.15
N LYS A 571 -5.59 -0.39 -14.64
CA LYS A 571 -6.34 0.70 -14.03
C LYS A 571 -7.62 0.14 -13.43
N ARG A 572 -7.90 0.49 -12.17
CA ARG A 572 -9.13 0.10 -11.47
C ARG A 572 -9.81 1.33 -10.93
N SER A 573 -11.13 1.39 -11.06
CA SER A 573 -11.94 2.40 -10.41
C SER A 573 -13.16 1.75 -9.78
N THR A 574 -13.54 2.23 -8.61
CA THR A 574 -14.74 1.83 -7.88
C THR A 574 -15.47 3.09 -7.44
N ALA A 575 -16.75 3.16 -7.73
CA ALA A 575 -17.60 4.22 -7.21
C ALA A 575 -18.84 3.56 -6.57
N THR A 576 -19.07 3.85 -5.30
CA THR A 576 -20.20 3.32 -4.53
C THR A 576 -21.00 4.46 -3.93
N ILE A 577 -22.31 4.38 -4.04
CA ILE A 577 -23.26 5.25 -3.35
C ILE A 577 -24.11 4.35 -2.45
N ASN A 578 -24.24 4.72 -1.20
CA ASN A 578 -25.04 4.01 -0.21
C ASN A 578 -26.01 4.99 0.45
N LEU A 579 -27.27 4.59 0.55
CA LEU A 579 -28.34 5.30 1.26
C LEU A 579 -28.83 4.40 2.40
N ASP A 580 -28.80 4.90 3.61
CA ASP A 580 -29.22 4.21 4.84
C ASP A 580 -30.34 5.06 5.50
N TRP A 581 -31.55 4.56 5.43
CA TRP A 581 -32.74 5.24 5.95
C TRP A 581 -33.34 4.48 7.13
N GLU A 582 -33.29 5.08 8.30
CA GLU A 582 -33.98 4.59 9.49
C GLU A 582 -35.45 5.00 9.42
N VAL A 583 -36.34 4.07 9.01
CA VAL A 583 -37.78 4.32 8.83
C VAL A 583 -38.43 4.60 10.18
N PHE A 584 -38.11 3.74 11.15
CA PHE A 584 -38.45 3.88 12.56
C PHE A 584 -37.40 3.17 13.40
N ASP A 585 -37.41 3.42 14.71
CA ASP A 585 -36.38 2.88 15.64
C ASP A 585 -36.33 1.35 15.52
N GLY A 586 -35.17 0.86 15.04
CA GLY A 586 -34.93 -0.55 14.82
C GLY A 586 -35.13 -1.07 13.39
N LEU A 587 -35.81 -0.33 12.47
CA LEU A 587 -35.89 -0.72 11.06
C LEU A 587 -35.12 0.24 10.17
N ARG A 588 -34.15 -0.27 9.44
CA ARG A 588 -33.39 0.46 8.42
C ARG A 588 -33.60 -0.15 7.04
N LEU A 589 -33.75 0.72 6.07
CA LEU A 589 -33.73 0.37 4.64
C LEU A 589 -32.41 0.87 4.06
N VAL A 590 -31.66 -0.03 3.45
CA VAL A 590 -30.37 0.27 2.85
C VAL A 590 -30.42 0.01 1.36
N GLY A 591 -29.98 0.99 0.57
CA GLY A 591 -29.81 0.87 -0.87
C GLY A 591 -28.36 1.18 -1.23
N GLN A 592 -27.70 0.30 -1.98
CA GLN A 592 -26.34 0.48 -2.44
C GLN A 592 -26.26 0.28 -3.95
N PHE A 593 -25.56 1.19 -4.62
CA PHE A 593 -25.19 1.03 -6.02
C PHE A 593 -23.66 1.16 -6.16
N THR A 594 -23.06 0.24 -6.88
CA THR A 594 -21.63 0.23 -7.15
C THR A 594 -21.36 0.05 -8.63
N ASN A 595 -20.39 0.81 -9.13
CA ASN A 595 -19.77 0.58 -10.43
C ASN A 595 -18.26 0.30 -10.20
N TYR A 596 -17.79 -0.86 -10.65
CA TYR A 596 -16.38 -1.26 -10.63
C TYR A 596 -15.90 -1.48 -12.06
N ASN A 597 -14.79 -0.83 -12.41
CA ASN A 597 -14.13 -0.99 -13.70
C ASN A 597 -12.67 -1.43 -13.50
N ARG A 598 -12.23 -2.35 -14.36
CA ARG A 598 -10.83 -2.74 -14.50
C ARG A 598 -10.45 -2.74 -15.98
N HIS A 599 -9.42 -1.97 -16.32
CA HIS A 599 -8.81 -1.94 -17.64
C HIS A 599 -7.39 -2.47 -17.51
N THR A 600 -7.05 -3.47 -18.30
CA THR A 600 -5.70 -4.02 -18.39
C THR A 600 -5.21 -3.90 -19.81
N ARG A 601 -4.06 -3.27 -20.00
CA ARG A 601 -3.30 -3.30 -21.23
C ARG A 601 -2.02 -4.07 -20.96
N SER A 602 -1.74 -5.10 -21.74
CA SER A 602 -0.50 -5.86 -21.69
C SER A 602 0.24 -5.72 -23.01
N TYR A 603 1.54 -5.66 -22.93
CA TYR A 603 2.39 -5.62 -24.10
C TYR A 603 3.58 -6.56 -23.91
N PHE A 604 4.09 -7.04 -25.04
CA PHE A 604 5.31 -7.82 -25.11
C PHE A 604 5.97 -7.55 -26.45
N TYR A 605 7.26 -7.30 -26.42
CA TYR A 605 8.08 -7.08 -27.61
C TYR A 605 9.47 -7.68 -27.38
N VAL A 606 9.98 -8.38 -28.36
CA VAL A 606 11.37 -8.84 -28.40
C VAL A 606 12.07 -8.17 -29.56
N GLU A 607 13.15 -7.46 -29.27
CA GLU A 607 14.01 -6.85 -30.26
C GLU A 607 14.80 -7.93 -31.03
N ASP A 608 15.34 -7.56 -32.19
CA ASP A 608 16.15 -8.47 -32.98
C ASP A 608 17.45 -8.83 -32.27
N ASN A 609 17.81 -10.10 -32.35
CA ASN A 609 19.09 -10.57 -31.86
C ASN A 609 20.13 -10.52 -32.99
N PRO A 610 21.10 -9.58 -32.97
CA PRO A 610 22.07 -9.40 -34.01
C PRO A 610 22.95 -10.63 -34.25
N THR A 611 23.10 -11.51 -33.24
CA THR A 611 23.92 -12.72 -33.38
C THR A 611 23.23 -13.85 -34.12
N THR A 612 21.88 -13.84 -34.20
CA THR A 612 21.14 -14.90 -34.86
C THR A 612 20.70 -14.56 -36.27
N GLY A 613 20.67 -13.29 -36.64
CA GLY A 613 20.09 -12.83 -37.89
C GLY A 613 18.60 -13.14 -38.03
N SER A 614 17.94 -13.45 -36.92
CA SER A 614 16.55 -13.90 -36.89
C SER A 614 15.62 -12.71 -36.70
N ASN A 615 15.17 -12.14 -37.80
CA ASN A 615 14.21 -11.02 -37.86
C ASN A 615 12.80 -11.39 -37.36
N ILE A 616 12.67 -12.24 -36.36
CA ILE A 616 11.34 -12.69 -35.90
C ILE A 616 10.59 -11.59 -35.18
N ARG A 617 11.24 -10.80 -34.34
CA ARG A 617 10.67 -9.67 -33.57
C ARG A 617 9.20 -9.89 -33.18
N PRO A 618 8.92 -10.87 -32.31
CA PRO A 618 7.56 -11.15 -31.92
C PRO A 618 7.01 -10.02 -31.05
N MET A 619 5.78 -9.61 -31.33
CA MET A 619 5.05 -8.59 -30.59
C MET A 619 3.69 -9.11 -30.16
N LYS A 620 3.24 -8.68 -29.00
CA LYS A 620 1.90 -8.92 -28.46
C LYS A 620 1.35 -7.64 -27.87
N GLU A 621 0.10 -7.34 -28.18
CA GLU A 621 -0.71 -6.43 -27.38
C GLU A 621 -2.00 -7.11 -26.96
N GLY A 622 -2.36 -6.92 -25.69
CA GLY A 622 -3.59 -7.42 -25.12
C GLY A 622 -4.36 -6.29 -24.43
N PHE A 623 -5.66 -6.33 -24.55
CA PHE A 623 -6.56 -5.44 -23.84
C PHE A 623 -7.65 -6.27 -23.17
N SER A 624 -7.96 -5.94 -21.92
CA SER A 624 -9.06 -6.54 -21.18
C SER A 624 -9.77 -5.49 -20.34
N GLU A 625 -11.07 -5.41 -20.50
CA GLU A 625 -11.95 -4.54 -19.77
C GLU A 625 -12.98 -5.37 -19.02
N THR A 626 -13.08 -5.18 -17.69
CA THR A 626 -14.15 -5.72 -16.87
C THR A 626 -14.97 -4.56 -16.32
N ASN A 627 -16.26 -4.56 -16.57
CA ASN A 627 -17.22 -3.61 -15.97
C ASN A 627 -18.22 -4.40 -15.14
N ARG A 628 -18.30 -4.11 -13.85
CA ARG A 628 -19.25 -4.69 -12.91
C ARG A 628 -20.15 -3.63 -12.33
N MET A 629 -21.45 -3.84 -12.46
CA MET A 629 -22.47 -3.04 -11.78
C MET A 629 -23.13 -3.93 -10.74
N ASP A 630 -23.25 -3.41 -9.53
CA ASP A 630 -23.88 -4.09 -8.40
C ASP A 630 -24.91 -3.16 -7.77
N PHE A 631 -26.15 -3.65 -7.65
CA PHE A 631 -27.23 -2.97 -6.95
C PHE A 631 -27.75 -3.88 -5.84
N GLN A 632 -27.78 -3.37 -4.62
CA GLN A 632 -28.26 -4.05 -3.43
C GLN A 632 -29.31 -3.20 -2.74
N ALA A 633 -30.41 -3.84 -2.32
CA ALA A 633 -31.43 -3.22 -1.48
C ALA A 633 -31.87 -4.19 -0.41
N TYR A 634 -31.83 -3.77 0.86
CA TYR A 634 -32.24 -4.64 1.96
C TYR A 634 -32.86 -3.86 3.13
N ALA A 635 -33.70 -4.57 3.89
CA ALA A 635 -34.23 -4.15 5.17
C ALA A 635 -33.42 -4.83 6.29
N ASP A 636 -33.01 -4.09 7.31
CA ASP A 636 -32.35 -4.56 8.53
C ASP A 636 -33.19 -4.15 9.74
N TYR A 637 -33.79 -5.13 10.39
CA TYR A 637 -34.61 -4.94 11.59
C TYR A 637 -33.88 -5.45 12.83
N LYS A 638 -33.88 -4.66 13.90
CA LYS A 638 -33.37 -5.02 15.22
C LYS A 638 -34.37 -4.59 16.29
N GLY A 639 -34.89 -5.55 17.02
CA GLY A 639 -35.86 -5.28 18.09
C GLY A 639 -35.58 -6.09 19.35
N THR A 640 -35.91 -5.48 20.49
CA THR A 640 -35.90 -6.14 21.80
C THR A 640 -37.31 -6.21 22.33
N PHE A 641 -37.75 -7.40 22.74
CA PHE A 641 -39.13 -7.65 23.18
C PHE A 641 -39.11 -8.28 24.59
N GLY A 642 -39.99 -7.83 25.46
CA GLY A 642 -40.14 -8.39 26.78
C GLY A 642 -38.85 -8.56 27.57
N ASN A 643 -38.75 -9.56 28.44
CA ASN A 643 -37.61 -9.80 29.31
C ASN A 643 -36.49 -10.58 28.57
N GLY A 644 -35.69 -9.87 27.73
CA GLY A 644 -34.44 -10.41 27.16
C GLY A 644 -34.56 -11.10 25.81
N HIS A 645 -35.66 -10.98 25.09
CA HIS A 645 -35.78 -11.45 23.69
C HIS A 645 -35.26 -10.41 22.72
N ARG A 646 -34.23 -10.74 21.96
CA ARG A 646 -33.65 -9.90 20.90
C ARG A 646 -33.82 -10.58 19.54
N LEU A 647 -34.39 -9.88 18.60
CA LEU A 647 -34.59 -10.35 17.22
C LEU A 647 -33.87 -9.40 16.26
N GLY A 648 -32.99 -9.97 15.43
CA GLY A 648 -32.41 -9.31 14.27
C GLY A 648 -32.87 -10.02 13.01
N ALA A 649 -33.38 -9.30 12.01
CA ALA A 649 -33.79 -9.86 10.74
C ALA A 649 -33.29 -9.00 9.59
N VAL A 650 -32.74 -9.63 8.56
CA VAL A 650 -32.33 -8.99 7.31
C VAL A 650 -33.03 -9.68 6.17
N ALA A 651 -33.62 -8.91 5.24
CA ALA A 651 -34.15 -9.43 3.99
C ALA A 651 -33.78 -8.49 2.85
N GLY A 652 -33.32 -9.03 1.72
CA GLY A 652 -32.80 -8.18 0.66
C GLY A 652 -32.74 -8.84 -0.71
N TYR A 653 -32.39 -7.99 -1.65
CA TYR A 653 -32.25 -8.24 -3.08
C TYR A 653 -30.88 -7.73 -3.55
N GLU A 654 -30.22 -8.50 -4.43
CA GLU A 654 -28.98 -8.11 -5.11
C GLU A 654 -29.13 -8.36 -6.61
N TYR A 655 -28.71 -7.40 -7.41
CA TYR A 655 -28.56 -7.52 -8.85
C TYR A 655 -27.15 -7.18 -9.24
N MET A 656 -26.41 -8.14 -9.80
CA MET A 656 -25.04 -7.96 -10.27
C MET A 656 -24.96 -8.23 -11.78
N LEU A 657 -24.35 -7.32 -12.50
CA LEU A 657 -24.08 -7.44 -13.94
C LEU A 657 -22.57 -7.31 -14.13
N ASP A 658 -21.93 -8.37 -14.67
CA ASP A 658 -20.51 -8.42 -14.99
C ASP A 658 -20.32 -8.54 -16.50
N LYS A 659 -19.54 -7.65 -17.08
CA LYS A 659 -19.20 -7.61 -18.50
C LYS A 659 -17.69 -7.70 -18.65
N LEU A 660 -17.21 -8.65 -19.44
CA LEU A 660 -15.83 -8.78 -19.85
C LEU A 660 -15.73 -8.59 -21.36
N ASN A 661 -14.81 -7.77 -21.77
CA ASN A 661 -14.41 -7.60 -23.18
C ASN A 661 -12.89 -7.66 -23.23
N SER A 662 -12.34 -8.59 -24.00
CA SER A 662 -10.89 -8.73 -24.14
C SER A 662 -10.49 -9.10 -25.56
N PHE A 663 -9.31 -8.66 -25.96
CA PHE A 663 -8.67 -9.14 -27.17
C PHE A 663 -7.15 -9.25 -26.96
N ASP A 664 -6.54 -10.17 -27.66
CA ASP A 664 -5.11 -10.42 -27.74
C ASP A 664 -4.71 -10.48 -29.21
N VAL A 665 -3.69 -9.72 -29.61
CA VAL A 665 -3.11 -9.75 -30.95
C VAL A 665 -1.63 -10.07 -30.83
N ARG A 666 -1.13 -10.94 -31.71
CA ARG A 666 0.28 -11.29 -31.79
C ARG A 666 0.73 -11.26 -33.24
N VAL A 667 1.81 -10.58 -33.49
CA VAL A 667 2.45 -10.45 -34.81
C VAL A 667 3.95 -10.67 -34.68
N GLN A 668 4.61 -10.89 -35.81
CA GLN A 668 6.05 -11.01 -35.89
C GLN A 668 6.58 -10.45 -37.20
N GLY A 669 7.89 -10.28 -37.31
CA GLY A 669 8.55 -9.85 -38.56
C GLY A 669 8.53 -8.34 -38.75
N ALA A 670 8.53 -7.54 -37.69
CA ALA A 670 8.71 -6.10 -37.80
C ALA A 670 10.05 -5.76 -38.46
N VAL A 671 10.06 -4.76 -39.31
CA VAL A 671 11.24 -4.38 -40.08
C VAL A 671 12.29 -3.64 -39.23
N SER A 672 11.92 -3.10 -38.08
CA SER A 672 12.82 -2.32 -37.23
C SER A 672 12.40 -2.38 -35.79
N ASP A 673 13.36 -2.42 -34.87
CA ASP A 673 13.16 -2.32 -33.43
C ASP A 673 12.73 -0.92 -32.94
N LYS A 674 12.86 0.09 -33.83
CA LYS A 674 12.42 1.46 -33.55
C LYS A 674 10.91 1.65 -33.69
N LEU A 675 10.20 0.67 -34.26
CA LEU A 675 8.75 0.70 -34.49
C LEU A 675 8.07 -0.52 -33.84
N PRO A 676 8.02 -0.63 -32.51
CA PRO A 676 7.40 -1.75 -31.83
C PRO A 676 5.86 -1.61 -31.79
N VAL A 677 5.25 -1.55 -32.96
CA VAL A 677 3.80 -1.44 -33.15
C VAL A 677 3.27 -2.61 -33.95
N LEU A 678 2.06 -3.06 -33.65
CA LEU A 678 1.47 -4.25 -34.28
C LEU A 678 1.39 -4.15 -35.81
N ASP A 679 1.16 -2.95 -36.34
CA ASP A 679 1.06 -2.69 -37.80
C ASP A 679 2.39 -2.86 -38.52
N ALA A 680 3.50 -2.81 -37.82
CA ALA A 680 4.83 -3.05 -38.40
C ALA A 680 5.13 -4.55 -38.58
N GLY A 681 4.32 -5.44 -38.01
CA GLY A 681 4.48 -6.89 -38.17
C GLY A 681 4.06 -7.38 -39.56
N THR A 682 4.89 -8.20 -40.17
CA THR A 682 4.65 -8.74 -41.54
C THR A 682 3.81 -10.02 -41.55
N SER A 683 3.68 -10.68 -40.42
CA SER A 683 2.89 -11.92 -40.28
C SER A 683 2.24 -12.08 -38.91
N ASN A 684 1.05 -12.70 -38.91
CA ASN A 684 0.36 -13.08 -37.69
C ASN A 684 0.94 -14.38 -37.11
N ILE A 685 1.03 -14.47 -35.79
CA ILE A 685 1.35 -15.73 -35.13
C ILE A 685 0.10 -16.62 -35.09
N ALA A 686 0.27 -17.92 -35.32
CA ALA A 686 -0.82 -18.88 -35.32
C ALA A 686 -1.71 -18.80 -34.05
N ASN A 687 -3.02 -18.97 -34.22
CA ASN A 687 -4.05 -18.86 -33.18
C ASN A 687 -4.32 -17.41 -32.67
N TYR A 688 -3.89 -16.37 -33.38
CA TYR A 688 -4.21 -14.97 -33.10
C TYR A 688 -4.78 -14.28 -34.33
N PRO A 689 -5.63 -13.24 -34.18
CA PRO A 689 -6.08 -12.63 -32.93
C PRO A 689 -7.07 -13.50 -32.13
N LYS A 690 -7.13 -13.28 -30.82
CA LYS A 690 -8.14 -13.88 -29.92
C LYS A 690 -9.01 -12.78 -29.35
N SER A 691 -10.30 -13.04 -29.19
CA SER A 691 -11.20 -12.10 -28.49
C SER A 691 -12.24 -12.86 -27.66
N THR A 692 -12.63 -12.28 -26.56
CA THR A 692 -13.64 -12.83 -25.68
C THR A 692 -14.60 -11.73 -25.22
N ARG A 693 -15.91 -11.98 -25.32
CA ARG A 693 -16.94 -11.11 -24.77
C ARG A 693 -17.89 -11.94 -23.94
N THR A 694 -18.01 -11.62 -22.65
CA THR A 694 -18.95 -12.28 -21.75
C THR A 694 -19.84 -11.25 -21.09
N ARG A 695 -21.06 -11.66 -20.81
CA ARG A 695 -22.02 -10.90 -20.01
C ARG A 695 -22.69 -11.87 -19.05
N GLU A 696 -22.49 -11.62 -17.76
CA GLU A 696 -23.01 -12.46 -16.70
C GLU A 696 -23.93 -11.63 -15.82
N CYS A 697 -25.10 -12.17 -15.50
CA CYS A 697 -26.07 -11.54 -14.62
C CYS A 697 -26.37 -12.48 -13.46
N LEU A 698 -26.38 -11.94 -12.25
CA LEU A 698 -26.80 -12.64 -11.05
C LEU A 698 -27.91 -11.84 -10.37
N ILE A 699 -29.00 -12.52 -10.07
CA ILE A 699 -30.13 -11.99 -9.29
C ILE A 699 -30.24 -12.83 -8.03
N SER A 700 -30.31 -12.19 -6.88
CA SER A 700 -30.32 -12.92 -5.61
C SER A 700 -31.34 -12.33 -4.64
N TYR A 701 -32.06 -13.21 -3.96
CA TYR A 701 -32.86 -12.90 -2.79
C TYR A 701 -32.25 -13.56 -1.57
N PHE A 702 -32.08 -12.81 -0.50
CA PHE A 702 -31.47 -13.34 0.71
C PHE A 702 -32.21 -12.90 1.97
N GLY A 703 -32.09 -13.71 3.01
CA GLY A 703 -32.64 -13.40 4.31
C GLY A 703 -31.83 -14.06 5.41
N ARG A 704 -31.77 -13.39 6.55
CA ARG A 704 -31.15 -13.90 7.78
C ARG A 704 -32.00 -13.49 8.97
N VAL A 705 -32.18 -14.43 9.89
CA VAL A 705 -32.85 -14.19 11.16
C VAL A 705 -31.87 -14.61 12.25
N ASN A 706 -31.64 -13.72 13.21
CA ASN A 706 -30.87 -13.98 14.42
C ASN A 706 -31.80 -13.76 15.62
N TYR A 707 -31.89 -14.73 16.50
CA TYR A 707 -32.64 -14.65 17.73
C TYR A 707 -31.75 -14.91 18.91
N ASP A 708 -31.87 -14.10 19.93
CA ASP A 708 -31.14 -14.20 21.17
C ASP A 708 -32.08 -14.04 22.36
N TYR A 709 -32.03 -15.00 23.28
CA TYR A 709 -32.75 -14.96 24.53
C TYR A 709 -31.79 -14.85 25.71
N GLY A 710 -31.74 -13.66 26.30
CA GLY A 710 -30.94 -13.39 27.52
C GLY A 710 -29.45 -13.60 27.36
N GLY A 711 -28.87 -13.60 26.14
CA GLY A 711 -27.48 -13.94 25.87
C GLY A 711 -27.11 -15.41 26.14
N ARG A 712 -28.11 -16.27 26.34
CA ARG A 712 -27.92 -17.70 26.68
C ARG A 712 -28.28 -18.64 25.53
N TYR A 713 -29.32 -18.33 24.79
CA TYR A 713 -29.80 -19.13 23.64
C TYR A 713 -29.70 -18.30 22.40
N LEU A 714 -28.82 -18.71 21.50
CA LEU A 714 -28.56 -18.03 20.25
C LEU A 714 -29.00 -18.92 19.09
N PHE A 715 -29.80 -18.40 18.19
CA PHE A 715 -30.26 -19.08 16.99
C PHE A 715 -30.03 -18.18 15.79
N ALA A 716 -29.46 -18.72 14.71
CA ALA A 716 -29.28 -18.03 13.45
C ALA A 716 -29.72 -18.91 12.28
N ALA A 717 -30.54 -18.35 11.41
CA ALA A 717 -30.94 -18.99 10.17
C ALA A 717 -30.67 -18.05 9.00
N THR A 718 -30.07 -18.57 7.92
CA THR A 718 -29.79 -17.83 6.69
C THR A 718 -30.29 -18.59 5.50
N MET A 719 -30.94 -17.89 4.59
CA MET A 719 -31.40 -18.43 3.30
C MET A 719 -30.99 -17.48 2.18
N ARG A 720 -30.55 -18.03 1.05
CA ARG A 720 -30.28 -17.28 -0.17
C ARG A 720 -30.70 -18.10 -1.40
N ILE A 721 -31.28 -17.42 -2.36
CA ILE A 721 -31.69 -17.96 -3.66
C ILE A 721 -30.99 -17.15 -4.73
N ASP A 722 -30.16 -17.80 -5.54
CA ASP A 722 -29.37 -17.17 -6.60
C ASP A 722 -29.87 -17.64 -7.97
N GLY A 723 -30.21 -16.71 -8.85
CA GLY A 723 -30.50 -16.93 -10.25
C GLY A 723 -29.36 -16.43 -11.12
N SER A 724 -28.64 -17.34 -11.80
CA SER A 724 -27.50 -16.99 -12.63
C SER A 724 -27.75 -17.21 -14.12
N SER A 725 -27.32 -16.25 -14.94
CA SER A 725 -27.39 -16.39 -16.41
C SER A 725 -26.42 -17.43 -16.99
N LYS A 726 -25.50 -17.97 -16.19
CA LYS A 726 -24.60 -19.09 -16.60
C LYS A 726 -25.32 -20.42 -16.77
N PHE A 727 -26.49 -20.57 -16.17
CA PHE A 727 -27.26 -21.80 -16.26
C PHE A 727 -28.38 -21.67 -17.31
N ALA A 728 -28.71 -22.80 -17.92
CA ALA A 728 -29.78 -22.88 -18.90
C ALA A 728 -31.15 -22.45 -18.34
N ALA A 729 -32.05 -22.05 -19.20
CA ALA A 729 -33.44 -21.75 -18.83
C ALA A 729 -34.06 -22.94 -18.09
N GLY A 730 -34.72 -22.71 -16.96
CA GLY A 730 -35.27 -23.77 -16.10
C GLY A 730 -34.30 -24.33 -15.04
N HIS A 731 -33.01 -24.03 -15.13
CA HIS A 731 -31.98 -24.45 -14.14
C HIS A 731 -31.19 -23.31 -13.54
N ARG A 732 -31.73 -22.07 -13.62
CA ARG A 732 -31.01 -20.84 -13.25
C ARG A 732 -30.96 -20.58 -11.74
N ASP A 733 -31.79 -21.29 -10.94
CA ASP A 733 -31.88 -21.05 -9.50
C ASP A 733 -31.05 -22.07 -8.69
N ARG A 734 -30.32 -21.56 -7.72
CA ARG A 734 -29.68 -22.35 -6.66
C ARG A 734 -30.12 -21.86 -5.29
N LYS A 735 -30.55 -22.78 -4.45
CA LYS A 735 -30.97 -22.51 -3.08
C LYS A 735 -29.87 -22.92 -2.11
N SER A 736 -29.50 -22.04 -1.21
CA SER A 736 -28.59 -22.33 -0.09
C SER A 736 -29.29 -21.98 1.22
N THR A 737 -29.54 -22.98 2.05
CA THR A 737 -30.16 -22.81 3.38
C THR A 737 -29.19 -23.30 4.44
N ARG A 738 -28.97 -22.49 5.48
CA ARG A 738 -28.12 -22.84 6.63
C ARG A 738 -28.84 -22.52 7.93
N LEU A 739 -28.75 -23.45 8.85
CA LEU A 739 -29.29 -23.35 10.21
C LEU A 739 -28.14 -23.56 11.19
N ASN A 740 -28.00 -22.68 12.16
CA ASN A 740 -27.01 -22.80 13.21
C ASN A 740 -27.64 -22.42 14.57
N SER A 741 -27.41 -23.24 15.58
CA SER A 741 -27.80 -23.00 16.96
C SER A 741 -26.63 -23.29 17.90
N SER A 742 -26.39 -22.45 18.87
CA SER A 742 -25.36 -22.67 19.89
C SER A 742 -25.87 -22.27 21.28
N HIS A 743 -25.44 -23.07 22.25
CA HIS A 743 -25.48 -22.73 23.67
C HIS A 743 -24.10 -22.23 24.07
N PRO A 744 -23.96 -21.03 24.64
CA PRO A 744 -22.68 -20.63 25.22
C PRO A 744 -22.43 -21.51 26.44
N SER A 745 -21.61 -22.54 26.27
CA SER A 745 -21.05 -23.26 27.41
C SER A 745 -20.12 -22.29 28.16
N ARG A 746 -20.38 -22.01 29.40
CA ARG A 746 -19.41 -21.42 30.29
C ARG A 746 -18.26 -22.40 30.46
N SER A 747 -17.26 -22.36 29.61
CA SER A 747 -15.96 -22.94 29.92
C SER A 747 -15.33 -22.07 31.01
N ARG A 748 -15.45 -22.49 32.26
CA ARG A 748 -14.51 -22.07 33.27
C ARG A 748 -13.14 -22.58 32.83
N MET A 749 -12.28 -21.69 32.40
CA MET A 749 -10.85 -22.02 32.37
C MET A 749 -10.42 -22.33 33.80
N PRO A 750 -9.72 -23.43 34.09
CA PRO A 750 -9.09 -23.61 35.36
C PRO A 750 -8.02 -22.53 35.50
N SER A 751 -8.20 -21.70 36.57
CA SER A 751 -7.09 -20.93 37.10
C SER A 751 -6.12 -21.93 37.71
N SER A 752 -4.93 -22.06 37.12
CA SER A 752 -3.69 -22.38 37.83
C SER A 752 -2.68 -23.07 36.93
N ALA A 753 -1.61 -22.51 36.77
CA ALA A 753 -0.19 -22.72 37.01
C ALA A 753 0.63 -22.02 35.94
#